data_99cde7c850c6be7e41de1701b568474e
#
_entry.id   99cde7c850c6be7e41de1701b568474e
#
_cell.length_a   1.000
_cell.length_b   1.000
_cell.length_c   1.000
_cell.angle_alpha   90.00
_cell.angle_beta   90.00
_cell.angle_gamma   90.00
#
_symmetry.space_group_name_H-M   'P 1'
#
loop_
_entity.id
_entity.type
_entity.pdbx_description
1 polymer ?
#
loop_
_entity_poly.entity_id
_entity_poly.type
_entity_poly.pdbx_seq_one_letter_code
_entity_poly.pdbx_strand_id
1 'polypeptide(L)'
;MNLKRLERRDSSMDLIRIVAVFLVMSVHFLYHTSKTVENTAKMGFYNLTVDGFGPIEGIVKYFQTGDPNALHGPVMFLLVMMKVLFSACVPLFMILTGYLMSQKTLSRKYYLGIRKTLIVFVLATVVCMSFKSIYLVPAAKSAFEHFDLQGMFEAIDATHKYDLKHYLLSIFDFSGANYSWYVEMYIGLFLIAPFLNLAYNKLESQRKKQVLVATLVVLTILPSLINAFRFDSAEWWLKPISETKGYQKLIPSFWMGAMYPVAYYFTGAYIREYGIKLKTRSMLALFGVMLFLCTAFSFYRSYGGTFQSGSWIFWYGVEPFIIATLLFVLLSRVRANNWHPAVRTVMWKISDVTFGMYLLSFIFDLLIYNGWVNVAYENIYQKLPLYVITVPLCFMCSLAASFVVTAAAKGLIILYEKIKEFVKEQRARDDKKKWQDILFAALLLGGVLFAVWKVRYGFGSNDEPFYQTIPHRLLMGDALFKDEWHLSLMSSFLLLPFTAVYTFFAGSTDGIVLAARIFYIVIHCAATVLLYSRLRKYGVLSVIACALYHLYTPYNIMALNYDSMGVELVLLAGVLLATADYQKKLWMILSGLCFGGAVLCCPFLLGVYLLYALCMGAHCLLRKRGNTTLNSELFSPRTFFLFTLGAAAIGTAFLLFTLPRVGVSGLFENLRYMLADPEHRNGGFGSRVEIYFKAIFFLKPHFKYAIYSYCAMALVMLLDRKRRTHRAMYVFITAAIVMYAEMLLLPELHSHTYNAIMLPLVFMGITAYVLCQNKPRELFAAVFVSGILYSFCIHYGSNQSIYVISMAFAAVNVASLLFLGQLLREMRETPDSFTYPVAMKRICLVSVVAMLVMQGAFQIGSKARHVFWEGSIDTLQTEITEGPAAGLLTTPQKAQEYNEIYRDLSAYWSMEEDNLLILTERTWTYLAAEMPYGTYSAWLSGEKPSTIDRLRSYYQINPDKTPRYIYVPSKSKWDMKWLMAELKKMGYTGQRKSAGYAFEKH
;
A
#
# COMPACT_ATOMS: atom_id res chain seq x y z
N MET A 1 -15.41 -38.19 9.97
CA MET A 1 -13.93 -38.15 9.78
C MET A 1 -13.50 -39.52 9.26
N ASN A 2 -12.81 -39.60 8.10
CA ASN A 2 -12.59 -40.85 7.38
C ASN A 2 -11.48 -41.70 8.06
N LEU A 3 -11.82 -42.76 8.78
CA LEU A 3 -10.89 -43.73 9.41
C LEU A 3 -9.77 -44.18 8.44
N LYS A 4 -10.09 -44.32 7.16
CA LYS A 4 -9.13 -44.65 6.08
C LYS A 4 -8.00 -43.58 5.94
N ARG A 5 -8.22 -42.36 6.35
CA ARG A 5 -7.20 -41.29 6.29
C ARG A 5 -6.26 -41.32 7.50
N LEU A 6 -6.75 -41.79 8.62
CA LEU A 6 -5.97 -42.03 9.84
C LEU A 6 -5.02 -43.25 9.71
N GLU A 7 -5.48 -44.30 9.00
CA GLU A 7 -4.69 -45.52 8.78
C GLU A 7 -3.46 -45.30 7.89
N ARG A 8 -3.52 -44.32 6.99
CA ARG A 8 -2.42 -43.98 6.06
C ARG A 8 -1.39 -43.02 6.65
N ARG A 9 -1.59 -42.50 7.89
CA ARG A 9 -0.74 -41.50 8.52
C ARG A 9 0.14 -42.08 9.59
N ASP A 10 1.40 -41.70 9.57
CA ASP A 10 2.35 -42.14 10.62
C ASP A 10 2.23 -41.24 11.87
N SER A 11 1.62 -41.77 12.90
CA SER A 11 1.40 -41.02 14.17
C SER A 11 2.71 -40.78 14.95
N SER A 12 3.77 -41.52 14.66
CA SER A 12 5.09 -41.26 15.27
C SER A 12 5.66 -39.92 14.77
N MET A 13 5.40 -39.57 13.50
CA MET A 13 5.82 -38.27 12.94
C MET A 13 4.99 -37.11 13.50
N ASP A 14 3.73 -37.38 13.87
CA ASP A 14 2.91 -36.38 14.58
C ASP A 14 3.42 -36.14 16.00
N LEU A 15 3.83 -37.21 16.69
CA LEU A 15 4.44 -37.11 18.00
C LEU A 15 5.73 -36.27 17.96
N ILE A 16 6.60 -36.48 16.97
CA ILE A 16 7.84 -35.72 16.79
C ILE A 16 7.55 -34.23 16.64
N ARG A 17 6.52 -33.85 15.87
CA ARG A 17 6.14 -32.43 15.72
C ARG A 17 5.67 -31.82 17.04
N ILE A 18 4.85 -32.55 17.79
CA ILE A 18 4.33 -32.11 19.09
C ILE A 18 5.47 -31.90 20.09
N VAL A 19 6.38 -32.87 20.17
CA VAL A 19 7.58 -32.78 21.04
C VAL A 19 8.45 -31.60 20.60
N ALA A 20 8.69 -31.43 19.32
CA ALA A 20 9.52 -30.35 18.82
C ALA A 20 8.96 -28.96 19.20
N VAL A 21 7.63 -28.72 19.04
CA VAL A 21 7.00 -27.45 19.47
C VAL A 21 7.03 -27.27 20.97
N PHE A 22 6.82 -28.35 21.74
CA PHE A 22 6.94 -28.29 23.20
C PHE A 22 8.36 -27.88 23.64
N LEU A 23 9.40 -28.45 23.01
CA LEU A 23 10.79 -28.06 23.26
C LEU A 23 11.07 -26.59 22.81
N VAL A 24 10.40 -26.06 21.78
CA VAL A 24 10.49 -24.64 21.44
C VAL A 24 10.03 -23.76 22.62
N MET A 25 8.84 -24.04 23.15
CA MET A 25 8.33 -23.27 24.30
C MET A 25 9.19 -23.42 25.54
N SER A 26 9.78 -24.60 25.69
CA SER A 26 10.73 -24.89 26.79
C SER A 26 12.03 -24.08 26.67
N VAL A 27 12.59 -23.96 25.46
CA VAL A 27 13.79 -23.11 25.27
C VAL A 27 13.46 -21.63 25.43
N HIS A 28 12.25 -21.21 25.05
CA HIS A 28 11.79 -19.84 25.26
C HIS A 28 11.58 -19.50 26.74
N PHE A 29 11.14 -20.46 27.55
CA PHE A 29 11.10 -20.30 29.03
C PHE A 29 12.47 -19.88 29.58
N LEU A 30 13.53 -20.60 29.21
CA LEU A 30 14.90 -20.25 29.65
C LEU A 30 15.35 -18.88 29.14
N TYR A 31 14.96 -18.54 27.90
CA TYR A 31 15.35 -17.28 27.29
C TYR A 31 14.63 -16.07 27.88
N HIS A 32 13.30 -16.13 28.01
CA HIS A 32 12.51 -15.00 28.49
C HIS A 32 12.60 -14.80 29.99
N THR A 33 12.71 -15.89 30.79
CA THR A 33 12.86 -15.76 32.24
C THR A 33 14.25 -15.25 32.68
N SER A 34 15.18 -15.15 31.72
CA SER A 34 16.54 -14.60 31.95
C SER A 34 16.68 -13.13 31.58
N LYS A 35 15.65 -12.52 31.01
CA LYS A 35 15.71 -11.08 30.63
C LYS A 35 15.55 -10.20 31.86
N THR A 36 16.43 -9.18 31.98
CA THR A 36 16.26 -8.06 32.91
C THR A 36 15.09 -7.18 32.46
N VAL A 37 14.13 -6.94 33.32
CA VAL A 37 13.11 -5.92 33.16
C VAL A 37 13.63 -4.68 33.90
N GLU A 38 13.84 -3.60 33.15
CA GLU A 38 14.21 -2.25 33.60
C GLU A 38 15.11 -2.21 34.88
N ASN A 39 16.41 -2.12 34.65
CA ASN A 39 17.47 -1.77 35.64
C ASN A 39 17.58 -2.58 36.97
N THR A 40 16.80 -3.61 37.16
CA THR A 40 17.01 -4.58 38.27
C THR A 40 17.69 -5.83 37.72
N ALA A 41 18.87 -6.13 38.18
CA ALA A 41 19.60 -7.36 37.84
C ALA A 41 18.87 -8.60 38.42
N LYS A 42 17.76 -9.01 37.78
CA LYS A 42 17.03 -10.22 38.16
C LYS A 42 17.83 -11.43 37.72
N MET A 43 18.13 -12.32 38.63
CA MET A 43 18.94 -13.51 38.37
C MET A 43 18.14 -14.52 37.52
N GLY A 44 18.59 -14.72 36.30
CA GLY A 44 18.06 -15.73 35.37
C GLY A 44 19.15 -16.74 34.96
N PHE A 45 18.81 -17.67 34.07
CA PHE A 45 19.75 -18.69 33.59
C PHE A 45 21.03 -18.09 32.99
N TYR A 46 20.93 -17.07 32.16
CA TYR A 46 22.08 -16.44 31.49
C TYR A 46 22.91 -15.54 32.41
N ASN A 47 22.39 -15.18 33.60
CA ASN A 47 23.05 -14.30 34.56
C ASN A 47 23.49 -15.04 35.81
N LEU A 48 23.17 -16.35 35.92
CA LEU A 48 23.61 -17.17 37.06
C LEU A 48 25.11 -17.44 36.94
N THR A 49 25.85 -16.98 37.93
CA THR A 49 27.31 -17.23 38.03
C THR A 49 27.58 -18.49 38.82
N VAL A 50 28.48 -19.32 38.32
CA VAL A 50 28.89 -20.57 39.00
C VAL A 50 30.21 -20.32 39.72
N ASP A 51 30.11 -20.03 41.00
CA ASP A 51 31.27 -19.73 41.87
C ASP A 51 31.56 -20.90 42.80
N GLY A 52 32.66 -21.53 42.61
CA GLY A 52 33.33 -22.33 43.63
C GLY A 52 32.91 -23.80 43.72
N PHE A 53 31.65 -24.19 43.63
CA PHE A 53 31.23 -25.59 43.84
C PHE A 53 30.74 -26.28 42.57
N GLY A 54 31.29 -27.45 42.29
CA GLY A 54 30.78 -28.30 41.23
C GLY A 54 29.37 -28.90 41.54
N PRO A 55 28.70 -29.56 40.57
CA PRO A 55 27.33 -30.04 40.77
C PRO A 55 27.16 -31.01 41.97
N ILE A 56 28.06 -31.96 42.15
CA ILE A 56 27.99 -32.96 43.25
C ILE A 56 28.44 -32.33 44.58
N GLU A 57 29.56 -31.61 44.56
CA GLU A 57 30.12 -30.92 45.71
C GLU A 57 29.13 -29.90 46.27
N GLY A 58 28.44 -29.12 45.42
CA GLY A 58 27.45 -28.17 45.85
C GLY A 58 26.24 -28.79 46.54
N ILE A 59 25.79 -29.97 46.09
CA ILE A 59 24.71 -30.71 46.73
C ILE A 59 25.18 -31.17 48.15
N VAL A 60 26.33 -31.75 48.21
CA VAL A 60 26.90 -32.23 49.53
C VAL A 60 27.05 -31.05 50.48
N LYS A 61 27.58 -29.91 49.97
CA LYS A 61 27.81 -28.72 50.80
C LYS A 61 26.50 -28.14 51.33
N TYR A 62 25.47 -28.06 50.45
CA TYR A 62 24.16 -27.61 50.86
C TYR A 62 23.56 -28.41 52.00
N PHE A 63 23.64 -29.75 51.92
CA PHE A 63 23.17 -30.61 52.99
C PHE A 63 24.01 -30.51 54.29
N GLN A 64 25.28 -30.09 54.19
CA GLN A 64 26.15 -29.89 55.37
C GLN A 64 25.95 -28.50 55.99
N THR A 65 25.72 -27.47 55.22
CA THR A 65 25.78 -26.08 55.70
C THR A 65 24.44 -25.35 55.62
N GLY A 66 23.52 -25.83 54.88
CA GLY A 66 22.28 -25.10 54.58
C GLY A 66 22.47 -23.85 53.70
N ASP A 67 23.66 -23.61 53.15
CA ASP A 67 23.96 -22.42 52.36
C ASP A 67 23.32 -22.50 50.97
N PRO A 68 22.36 -21.66 50.62
CA PRO A 68 21.72 -21.64 49.28
C PRO A 68 22.68 -21.39 48.12
N ASN A 69 23.82 -20.73 48.37
CA ASN A 69 24.81 -20.44 47.32
C ASN A 69 25.52 -21.72 46.86
N ALA A 70 25.58 -22.74 47.69
CA ALA A 70 26.12 -24.03 47.32
C ALA A 70 25.31 -24.71 46.20
N LEU A 71 24.05 -24.32 46.01
CA LEU A 71 23.17 -24.85 44.95
C LEU A 71 23.40 -24.19 43.57
N HIS A 72 24.20 -23.14 43.45
CA HIS A 72 24.47 -22.47 42.18
C HIS A 72 25.02 -23.47 41.14
N GLY A 73 26.00 -24.24 41.43
CA GLY A 73 26.57 -25.26 40.55
C GLY A 73 25.57 -26.35 40.14
N PRO A 74 24.89 -27.03 41.10
CA PRO A 74 23.85 -28.01 40.80
C PRO A 74 22.69 -27.46 39.90
N VAL A 75 22.17 -26.29 40.24
CA VAL A 75 21.08 -25.67 39.47
C VAL A 75 21.54 -25.26 38.08
N MET A 76 22.74 -24.70 37.93
CA MET A 76 23.32 -24.39 36.63
C MET A 76 23.48 -25.66 35.77
N PHE A 77 23.95 -26.75 36.35
CA PHE A 77 24.07 -28.02 35.63
C PHE A 77 22.72 -28.51 35.11
N LEU A 78 21.66 -28.44 35.94
CA LEU A 78 20.30 -28.79 35.54
C LEU A 78 19.81 -27.87 34.44
N LEU A 79 20.00 -26.56 34.53
CA LEU A 79 19.59 -25.57 33.54
C LEU A 79 20.33 -25.77 32.20
N VAL A 80 21.64 -26.07 32.25
CA VAL A 80 22.43 -26.41 31.05
C VAL A 80 21.91 -27.71 30.42
N MET A 81 21.59 -28.73 31.22
CA MET A 81 20.99 -29.97 30.71
C MET A 81 19.65 -29.70 30.01
N MET A 82 18.79 -28.90 30.63
CA MET A 82 17.53 -28.45 29.98
C MET A 82 17.81 -27.71 28.69
N LYS A 83 18.75 -26.77 28.68
CA LYS A 83 19.11 -25.99 27.48
C LYS A 83 19.62 -26.88 26.35
N VAL A 84 20.53 -27.85 26.67
CA VAL A 84 21.05 -28.83 25.69
C VAL A 84 19.93 -29.68 25.11
N LEU A 85 19.03 -30.20 25.96
CA LEU A 85 17.87 -30.98 25.50
C LEU A 85 16.91 -30.11 24.62
N PHE A 86 16.58 -28.91 25.08
CA PHE A 86 15.61 -28.04 24.39
C PHE A 86 16.15 -27.49 23.06
N SER A 87 17.47 -27.34 22.93
CA SER A 87 18.11 -26.95 21.69
C SER A 87 17.87 -27.89 20.52
N ALA A 88 17.45 -29.14 20.81
CA ALA A 88 17.02 -30.09 19.76
C ALA A 88 15.74 -29.71 19.01
N CYS A 89 14.98 -28.71 19.48
CA CYS A 89 13.65 -28.36 18.97
C CYS A 89 13.62 -28.06 17.43
N VAL A 90 14.42 -27.08 16.99
CA VAL A 90 14.49 -26.69 15.56
C VAL A 90 15.15 -27.77 14.70
N PRO A 91 16.28 -28.37 15.10
CA PRO A 91 16.85 -29.54 14.40
C PRO A 91 15.88 -30.70 14.19
N LEU A 92 15.00 -31.00 15.13
CA LEU A 92 13.98 -32.05 14.96
C LEU A 92 13.04 -31.72 13.78
N PHE A 93 12.62 -30.47 13.61
CA PHE A 93 11.81 -30.09 12.44
C PHE A 93 12.58 -30.23 11.13
N MET A 94 13.87 -29.91 11.10
CA MET A 94 14.68 -30.03 9.89
C MET A 94 14.90 -31.51 9.51
N ILE A 95 15.24 -32.37 10.48
CA ILE A 95 15.36 -33.81 10.27
C ILE A 95 14.03 -34.40 9.77
N LEU A 96 12.92 -34.01 10.42
CA LEU A 96 11.58 -34.44 10.03
C LEU A 96 11.24 -33.99 8.59
N THR A 97 11.65 -32.77 8.21
CA THR A 97 11.45 -32.27 6.83
C THR A 97 12.19 -33.15 5.84
N GLY A 98 13.45 -33.48 6.08
CA GLY A 98 14.22 -34.41 5.25
C GLY A 98 13.59 -35.79 5.17
N TYR A 99 13.17 -36.34 6.33
CA TYR A 99 12.49 -37.62 6.43
C TYR A 99 11.20 -37.67 5.59
N LEU A 100 10.35 -36.62 5.64
CA LEU A 100 9.07 -36.59 4.96
C LEU A 100 9.18 -36.22 3.47
N MET A 101 10.17 -35.39 3.10
CA MET A 101 10.27 -34.81 1.76
C MET A 101 11.28 -35.49 0.83
N SER A 102 12.15 -36.39 1.32
CA SER A 102 13.24 -37.00 0.55
C SER A 102 12.81 -37.74 -0.71
N GLN A 103 11.54 -38.17 -0.82
CA GLN A 103 10.99 -38.81 -1.99
C GLN A 103 10.10 -37.90 -2.87
N LYS A 104 10.01 -36.62 -2.57
CA LYS A 104 9.23 -35.68 -3.37
C LYS A 104 9.99 -35.32 -4.64
N THR A 105 9.27 -35.37 -5.76
CA THR A 105 9.80 -34.99 -7.07
C THR A 105 9.43 -33.58 -7.47
N LEU A 106 10.19 -33.01 -8.39
CA LEU A 106 9.93 -31.71 -8.98
C LEU A 106 8.57 -31.75 -9.70
N SER A 107 7.58 -31.09 -9.18
CA SER A 107 6.25 -31.01 -9.75
C SER A 107 5.48 -29.77 -9.30
N ARG A 108 4.53 -29.31 -10.13
CA ARG A 108 3.63 -28.22 -9.76
C ARG A 108 2.85 -28.52 -8.47
N LYS A 109 2.43 -29.77 -8.28
CA LYS A 109 1.68 -30.20 -7.09
C LYS A 109 2.53 -30.06 -5.82
N TYR A 110 3.85 -30.30 -5.92
CA TYR A 110 4.78 -30.10 -4.81
C TYR A 110 4.78 -28.64 -4.35
N TYR A 111 5.05 -27.68 -5.27
CA TYR A 111 5.14 -26.27 -4.92
C TYR A 111 3.81 -25.67 -4.46
N LEU A 112 2.67 -26.15 -4.97
CA LEU A 112 1.36 -25.75 -4.45
C LEU A 112 1.10 -26.22 -3.01
N GLY A 113 1.87 -27.20 -2.53
CA GLY A 113 1.74 -27.74 -1.16
C GLY A 113 2.08 -26.74 -0.07
N ILE A 114 2.89 -25.72 -0.35
CA ILE A 114 3.28 -24.68 0.63
C ILE A 114 2.17 -23.65 0.93
N ARG A 115 1.13 -23.55 0.08
CA ARG A 115 0.09 -22.51 0.20
C ARG A 115 -0.51 -22.37 1.62
N LYS A 116 -0.88 -23.51 2.23
CA LYS A 116 -1.45 -23.49 3.60
C LYS A 116 -0.46 -22.87 4.59
N THR A 117 0.80 -23.26 4.50
CA THR A 117 1.87 -22.77 5.39
C THR A 117 2.06 -21.25 5.23
N LEU A 118 2.11 -20.77 3.98
CA LEU A 118 2.24 -19.32 3.73
C LEU A 118 1.03 -18.52 4.23
N ILE A 119 -0.19 -19.01 4.04
CA ILE A 119 -1.39 -18.32 4.53
C ILE A 119 -1.42 -18.30 6.06
N VAL A 120 -1.07 -19.41 6.73
CA VAL A 120 -0.96 -19.45 8.19
C VAL A 120 0.13 -18.49 8.67
N PHE A 121 1.27 -18.42 7.98
CA PHE A 121 2.34 -17.47 8.30
C PHE A 121 1.88 -16.02 8.21
N VAL A 122 1.23 -15.62 7.11
CA VAL A 122 0.70 -14.26 6.94
C VAL A 122 -0.30 -13.92 8.04
N LEU A 123 -1.25 -14.79 8.31
CA LEU A 123 -2.26 -14.56 9.36
C LEU A 123 -1.63 -14.49 10.76
N ALA A 124 -0.69 -15.38 11.07
CA ALA A 124 0.03 -15.34 12.34
C ALA A 124 0.87 -14.07 12.49
N THR A 125 1.53 -13.61 11.41
CA THR A 125 2.27 -12.34 11.39
C THR A 125 1.36 -11.16 11.67
N VAL A 126 0.18 -11.08 11.03
CA VAL A 126 -0.79 -10.02 11.30
C VAL A 126 -1.23 -10.04 12.76
N VAL A 127 -1.55 -11.21 13.32
CA VAL A 127 -1.95 -11.35 14.74
C VAL A 127 -0.82 -10.92 15.68
N CYS A 128 0.43 -11.34 15.41
CA CYS A 128 1.59 -10.94 16.22
C CYS A 128 1.86 -9.43 16.13
N MET A 129 1.74 -8.82 14.94
CA MET A 129 1.91 -7.38 14.76
C MET A 129 0.83 -6.58 15.49
N SER A 130 -0.43 -7.03 15.40
CA SER A 130 -1.53 -6.41 16.15
C SER A 130 -1.32 -6.53 17.66
N PHE A 131 -0.83 -7.66 18.14
CA PHE A 131 -0.45 -7.80 19.55
C PHE A 131 0.70 -6.85 19.93
N LYS A 132 1.75 -6.77 19.10
CA LYS A 132 2.90 -5.87 19.35
C LYS A 132 2.46 -4.40 19.39
N SER A 133 1.55 -3.99 18.51
CA SER A 133 1.07 -2.60 18.45
C SER A 133 0.36 -2.18 19.74
N ILE A 134 -0.32 -3.12 20.41
CA ILE A 134 -0.99 -2.86 21.68
C ILE A 134 -0.02 -3.04 22.87
N TYR A 135 0.70 -4.16 22.91
CA TYR A 135 1.46 -4.54 24.10
C TYR A 135 2.79 -3.81 24.25
N LEU A 136 3.48 -3.48 23.12
CA LEU A 136 4.79 -2.83 23.15
C LEU A 136 4.73 -1.30 23.07
N VAL A 137 3.56 -0.71 22.91
CA VAL A 137 3.34 0.73 22.98
C VAL A 137 2.71 1.05 24.35
N PRO A 138 3.45 1.67 25.31
CA PRO A 138 2.96 1.83 26.66
C PRO A 138 1.63 2.57 26.77
N ALA A 139 1.46 3.64 25.99
CA ALA A 139 0.21 4.42 25.95
C ALA A 139 -0.96 3.60 25.39
N ALA A 140 -0.75 2.82 24.33
CA ALA A 140 -1.77 1.96 23.76
C ALA A 140 -2.15 0.82 24.73
N LYS A 141 -1.16 0.25 25.45
CA LYS A 141 -1.40 -0.77 26.46
C LYS A 141 -2.23 -0.22 27.60
N SER A 142 -1.91 0.96 28.11
CA SER A 142 -2.67 1.63 29.19
C SER A 142 -4.10 1.93 28.75
N ALA A 143 -4.30 2.47 27.55
CA ALA A 143 -5.62 2.72 27.00
C ALA A 143 -6.43 1.43 26.84
N PHE A 144 -5.83 0.35 26.35
CA PHE A 144 -6.47 -0.96 26.23
C PHE A 144 -6.91 -1.52 27.59
N GLU A 145 -6.09 -1.40 28.62
CA GLU A 145 -6.40 -1.84 30.01
C GLU A 145 -7.61 -1.07 30.59
N HIS A 146 -7.86 0.16 30.15
CA HIS A 146 -9.01 0.97 30.54
C HIS A 146 -10.18 0.90 29.55
N PHE A 147 -10.15 0.00 28.56
CA PHE A 147 -11.15 -0.14 27.49
C PHE A 147 -11.34 1.12 26.65
N ASP A 148 -10.37 2.01 26.60
CA ASP A 148 -10.34 3.18 25.74
C ASP A 148 -9.78 2.80 24.35
N LEU A 149 -10.66 2.34 23.47
CA LEU A 149 -10.27 1.91 22.12
C LEU A 149 -9.79 3.08 21.27
N GLN A 150 -10.37 4.28 21.44
CA GLN A 150 -9.95 5.46 20.68
C GLN A 150 -8.54 5.89 21.07
N GLY A 151 -8.26 6.08 22.34
CA GLY A 151 -6.93 6.41 22.85
C GLY A 151 -5.88 5.34 22.50
N MET A 152 -6.28 4.06 22.47
CA MET A 152 -5.42 2.97 22.01
C MET A 152 -4.99 3.14 20.53
N PHE A 153 -5.94 3.41 19.62
CA PHE A 153 -5.63 3.59 18.20
C PHE A 153 -4.81 4.86 17.96
N GLU A 154 -5.11 5.97 18.63
CA GLU A 154 -4.34 7.20 18.56
C GLU A 154 -2.89 7.00 19.04
N ALA A 155 -2.69 6.28 20.13
CA ALA A 155 -1.36 5.95 20.66
C ALA A 155 -0.57 5.05 19.70
N ILE A 156 -1.22 4.11 19.00
CA ILE A 156 -0.58 3.25 17.99
C ILE A 156 -0.17 4.09 16.78
N ASP A 157 -1.06 4.94 16.28
CA ASP A 157 -0.82 5.76 15.09
C ASP A 157 0.31 6.78 15.30
N ALA A 158 0.37 7.37 16.49
CA ALA A 158 1.44 8.30 16.87
C ALA A 158 2.86 7.70 16.79
N THR A 159 2.99 6.38 16.82
CA THR A 159 4.32 5.73 16.73
C THR A 159 4.85 5.63 15.30
N HIS A 160 3.98 5.72 14.29
CA HIS A 160 4.26 5.48 12.86
C HIS A 160 4.96 4.14 12.56
N LYS A 161 4.92 3.17 13.50
CA LYS A 161 5.58 1.85 13.39
C LYS A 161 4.62 0.71 13.03
N TYR A 162 3.32 0.95 13.11
CA TYR A 162 2.30 -0.09 12.93
C TYR A 162 1.27 0.28 11.86
N ASP A 163 1.66 1.03 10.84
CA ASP A 163 0.86 1.32 9.67
C ASP A 163 0.80 0.12 8.69
N LEU A 164 -0.05 0.19 7.69
CA LEU A 164 -0.22 -0.87 6.69
C LEU A 164 1.10 -1.23 6.00
N LYS A 165 1.98 -0.25 5.77
CA LYS A 165 3.30 -0.46 5.16
C LYS A 165 4.18 -1.35 6.04
N HIS A 166 4.24 -1.08 7.34
CA HIS A 166 5.03 -1.88 8.28
C HIS A 166 4.47 -3.29 8.44
N TYR A 167 3.12 -3.45 8.43
CA TYR A 167 2.52 -4.79 8.39
C TYR A 167 2.92 -5.58 7.14
N LEU A 168 2.88 -4.95 5.96
CA LEU A 168 3.29 -5.61 4.73
C LEU A 168 4.80 -5.94 4.74
N LEU A 169 5.65 -4.97 5.09
CA LEU A 169 7.09 -5.21 5.18
C LEU A 169 7.42 -6.33 6.17
N SER A 170 6.75 -6.39 7.32
CA SER A 170 6.98 -7.41 8.35
C SER A 170 6.67 -8.84 7.90
N ILE A 171 5.87 -9.01 6.84
CA ILE A 171 5.65 -10.32 6.20
C ILE A 171 6.85 -10.69 5.33
N PHE A 172 7.42 -9.74 4.57
CA PHE A 172 8.49 -10.00 3.62
C PHE A 172 9.89 -10.06 4.26
N ASP A 173 10.12 -9.30 5.31
CA ASP A 173 11.39 -9.30 6.07
C ASP A 173 11.37 -10.28 7.25
N PHE A 174 10.28 -11.02 7.43
CA PHE A 174 10.07 -12.01 8.49
C PHE A 174 10.18 -11.44 9.92
N SER A 175 10.01 -10.14 10.13
CA SER A 175 10.12 -9.49 11.45
C SER A 175 8.82 -9.48 12.25
N GLY A 176 7.68 -9.67 11.61
CA GLY A 176 6.37 -9.52 12.23
C GLY A 176 6.10 -10.49 13.39
N ALA A 177 6.34 -11.78 13.18
CA ALA A 177 6.42 -12.77 14.26
C ALA A 177 7.89 -12.98 14.58
N ASN A 178 8.34 -12.71 15.80
CA ASN A 178 9.77 -12.72 16.17
C ASN A 178 10.50 -14.05 15.89
N TYR A 179 9.75 -15.14 15.77
CA TYR A 179 10.31 -16.47 15.50
C TYR A 179 10.27 -16.85 14.01
N SER A 180 9.97 -15.89 13.13
CA SER A 180 9.80 -16.13 11.67
C SER A 180 11.09 -16.50 10.93
N TRP A 181 12.29 -16.31 11.52
CA TRP A 181 13.57 -16.71 10.91
C TRP A 181 13.60 -18.18 10.47
N TYR A 182 12.90 -19.05 11.21
CA TYR A 182 12.77 -20.46 10.83
C TYR A 182 11.89 -20.62 9.57
N VAL A 183 10.89 -19.77 9.40
CA VAL A 183 10.02 -19.80 8.20
C VAL A 183 10.81 -19.41 6.95
N GLU A 184 11.65 -18.38 7.04
CA GLU A 184 12.57 -17.97 5.98
C GLU A 184 13.47 -19.14 5.56
N MET A 185 14.14 -19.75 6.51
CA MET A 185 14.97 -20.94 6.29
C MET A 185 14.19 -22.10 5.69
N TYR A 186 12.97 -22.38 6.22
CA TYR A 186 12.12 -23.46 5.73
C TYR A 186 11.66 -23.24 4.30
N ILE A 187 11.29 -22.01 3.90
CA ILE A 187 10.93 -21.68 2.53
C ILE A 187 12.11 -21.96 1.59
N GLY A 188 13.31 -21.51 1.93
CA GLY A 188 14.52 -21.81 1.17
C GLY A 188 14.74 -23.31 0.98
N LEU A 189 14.72 -24.05 2.08
CA LEU A 189 14.88 -25.51 2.05
C LEU A 189 13.77 -26.21 1.25
N PHE A 190 12.51 -25.77 1.39
CA PHE A 190 11.38 -26.29 0.62
C PHE A 190 11.57 -26.07 -0.89
N LEU A 191 12.03 -24.91 -1.31
CA LEU A 191 12.22 -24.59 -2.72
C LEU A 191 13.31 -25.47 -3.37
N ILE A 192 14.41 -25.73 -2.65
CA ILE A 192 15.54 -26.51 -3.17
C ILE A 192 15.38 -28.04 -2.94
N ALA A 193 14.49 -28.48 -2.07
CA ALA A 193 14.35 -29.91 -1.71
C ALA A 193 14.20 -30.88 -2.90
N PRO A 194 13.40 -30.59 -3.96
CA PRO A 194 13.33 -31.51 -5.11
C PRO A 194 14.67 -31.70 -5.82
N PHE A 195 15.52 -30.67 -5.85
CA PHE A 195 16.87 -30.75 -6.44
C PHE A 195 17.84 -31.51 -5.54
N LEU A 196 17.75 -31.29 -4.21
CA LEU A 196 18.49 -32.08 -3.23
C LEU A 196 18.14 -33.56 -3.34
N ASN A 197 16.86 -33.89 -3.53
CA ASN A 197 16.39 -35.24 -3.73
C ASN A 197 16.95 -35.88 -4.99
N LEU A 198 17.04 -35.12 -6.10
CA LEU A 198 17.67 -35.61 -7.33
C LEU A 198 19.14 -35.96 -7.09
N ALA A 199 19.89 -35.08 -6.41
CA ALA A 199 21.28 -35.32 -6.07
C ALA A 199 21.43 -36.55 -5.17
N TYR A 200 20.63 -36.65 -4.10
CA TYR A 200 20.67 -37.74 -3.12
C TYR A 200 20.30 -39.10 -3.75
N ASN A 201 19.23 -39.16 -4.57
CA ASN A 201 18.73 -40.39 -5.17
C ASN A 201 19.63 -40.92 -6.31
N LYS A 202 20.47 -40.05 -6.92
CA LYS A 202 21.50 -40.46 -7.88
C LYS A 202 22.68 -41.19 -7.22
N LEU A 203 22.82 -41.13 -5.92
CA LEU A 203 23.82 -41.90 -5.17
C LEU A 203 23.29 -43.30 -4.93
N GLU A 204 23.74 -44.27 -5.74
CA GLU A 204 23.21 -45.62 -5.80
C GLU A 204 23.52 -46.46 -4.56
N SER A 205 24.59 -46.17 -3.79
CA SER A 205 25.01 -46.99 -2.67
C SER A 205 24.86 -46.29 -1.32
N GLN A 206 24.57 -47.10 -0.28
CA GLN A 206 24.48 -46.61 1.10
C GLN A 206 25.77 -45.89 1.53
N ARG A 207 26.95 -46.41 1.15
CA ARG A 207 28.24 -45.85 1.48
C ARG A 207 28.42 -44.45 0.88
N LYS A 208 28.02 -44.25 -0.40
CA LYS A 208 28.09 -42.91 -1.04
C LYS A 208 27.18 -41.90 -0.31
N LYS A 209 25.98 -42.31 0.13
CA LYS A 209 25.06 -41.47 0.92
C LYS A 209 25.60 -41.17 2.32
N GLN A 210 26.27 -42.14 2.96
CA GLN A 210 26.97 -41.88 4.22
C GLN A 210 28.10 -40.88 4.06
N VAL A 211 28.91 -40.97 3.01
CA VAL A 211 29.96 -39.99 2.69
C VAL A 211 29.35 -38.61 2.50
N LEU A 212 28.24 -38.49 1.76
CA LEU A 212 27.57 -37.19 1.57
C LEU A 212 27.14 -36.58 2.92
N VAL A 213 26.45 -37.34 3.78
CA VAL A 213 26.03 -36.86 5.11
C VAL A 213 27.23 -36.52 5.95
N ALA A 214 28.27 -37.38 6.01
CA ALA A 214 29.48 -37.13 6.79
C ALA A 214 30.20 -35.86 6.29
N THR A 215 30.36 -35.66 5.00
CA THR A 215 30.97 -34.45 4.41
C THR A 215 30.23 -33.18 4.86
N LEU A 216 28.90 -33.19 4.77
CA LEU A 216 28.09 -32.05 5.22
C LEU A 216 28.22 -31.82 6.73
N VAL A 217 28.23 -32.86 7.55
CA VAL A 217 28.44 -32.75 9.00
C VAL A 217 29.83 -32.14 9.31
N VAL A 218 30.87 -32.62 8.62
CA VAL A 218 32.23 -32.07 8.77
C VAL A 218 32.31 -30.59 8.36
N LEU A 219 31.64 -30.18 7.30
CA LEU A 219 31.70 -28.79 6.81
C LEU A 219 30.78 -27.83 7.56
N THR A 220 29.63 -28.32 8.10
CA THR A 220 28.58 -27.42 8.62
C THR A 220 28.36 -27.53 10.13
N ILE A 221 28.61 -28.70 10.75
CA ILE A 221 28.30 -28.96 12.13
C ILE A 221 29.59 -29.03 12.99
N LEU A 222 30.57 -29.81 12.54
CA LEU A 222 31.81 -30.07 13.31
C LEU A 222 32.64 -28.79 13.59
N PRO A 223 32.69 -27.78 12.71
CA PRO A 223 33.40 -26.52 12.98
C PRO A 223 32.91 -25.80 14.24
N SER A 224 31.63 -25.99 14.60
CA SER A 224 31.03 -25.36 15.80
C SER A 224 31.67 -25.82 17.12
N LEU A 225 32.18 -27.04 17.15
CA LEU A 225 32.87 -27.60 18.32
C LEU A 225 34.39 -27.39 18.23
N ILE A 226 35.00 -27.78 17.10
CA ILE A 226 36.46 -27.76 16.94
C ILE A 226 37.00 -26.34 16.99
N ASN A 227 36.37 -25.41 16.28
CA ASN A 227 36.79 -24.00 16.26
C ASN A 227 36.41 -23.21 17.54
N ALA A 228 35.76 -23.87 18.54
CA ALA A 228 35.42 -23.25 19.82
C ALA A 228 36.62 -23.24 20.81
N PHE A 229 37.70 -23.96 20.50
CA PHE A 229 38.90 -24.01 21.33
C PHE A 229 39.92 -22.92 20.89
N ARG A 230 40.64 -22.38 21.84
CA ARG A 230 41.72 -21.38 21.60
C ARG A 230 43.05 -22.09 21.47
N PHE A 231 43.34 -22.67 20.34
CA PHE A 231 44.54 -23.43 20.03
C PHE A 231 45.85 -22.59 20.05
N ASP A 232 45.75 -21.29 20.14
CA ASP A 232 46.84 -20.34 20.29
C ASP A 232 47.38 -20.27 21.77
N SER A 233 46.70 -20.89 22.72
CA SER A 233 47.09 -20.94 24.11
C SER A 233 47.60 -22.32 24.51
N ALA A 234 48.72 -22.40 25.27
CA ALA A 234 49.24 -23.64 25.77
C ALA A 234 48.23 -24.39 26.68
N GLU A 235 47.34 -23.65 27.28
CA GLU A 235 46.29 -24.17 28.17
C GLU A 235 44.88 -24.16 27.54
N TRP A 236 44.82 -24.27 26.21
CA TRP A 236 43.58 -24.20 25.48
C TRP A 236 42.46 -25.15 25.97
N TRP A 237 42.88 -26.29 26.47
CA TRP A 237 41.99 -27.34 26.97
C TRP A 237 41.55 -27.14 28.42
N LEU A 238 42.31 -26.37 29.24
CA LEU A 238 42.05 -26.06 30.63
C LEU A 238 41.15 -24.84 30.82
N LYS A 239 41.09 -23.92 29.87
CA LYS A 239 40.32 -22.69 29.99
C LYS A 239 38.82 -22.97 29.84
N PRO A 240 38.04 -22.94 30.93
CA PRO A 240 36.62 -23.25 30.88
C PRO A 240 35.80 -22.16 30.19
N ILE A 241 36.26 -20.91 30.29
CA ILE A 241 35.58 -19.76 29.70
C ILE A 241 36.44 -19.24 28.56
N SER A 242 35.89 -19.19 27.34
CA SER A 242 36.55 -18.59 26.21
C SER A 242 35.75 -17.42 25.70
N GLU A 243 36.41 -16.27 25.56
CA GLU A 243 35.84 -15.18 24.76
C GLU A 243 35.72 -15.63 23.30
N THR A 244 34.61 -15.31 22.67
CA THR A 244 34.31 -15.72 21.27
C THR A 244 35.14 -14.99 20.22
N LYS A 245 36.05 -14.08 20.61
CA LYS A 245 36.88 -13.28 19.70
C LYS A 245 38.26 -13.91 19.58
N GLY A 246 38.68 -14.23 18.36
CA GLY A 246 40.03 -14.60 18.03
C GLY A 246 40.36 -16.10 17.95
N TYR A 247 39.42 -16.95 17.60
CA TYR A 247 39.66 -18.39 17.40
C TYR A 247 40.51 -18.68 16.15
N GLN A 248 41.45 -19.60 16.29
CA GLN A 248 42.07 -20.23 15.15
C GLN A 248 41.09 -21.21 14.51
N LYS A 249 40.78 -21.02 13.23
CA LYS A 249 39.86 -21.86 12.47
C LYS A 249 40.61 -23.08 11.94
N LEU A 250 40.58 -24.19 12.65
CA LEU A 250 41.14 -25.45 12.17
C LEU A 250 40.29 -26.10 11.08
N ILE A 251 38.98 -25.92 11.13
CA ILE A 251 38.05 -26.41 10.09
C ILE A 251 37.40 -25.21 9.43
N PRO A 252 37.31 -25.16 8.07
CA PRO A 252 36.65 -24.08 7.37
C PRO A 252 35.20 -23.94 7.83
N SER A 253 34.84 -22.77 8.34
CA SER A 253 33.50 -22.50 8.93
C SER A 253 32.55 -21.72 8.02
N PHE A 254 32.98 -21.43 6.78
CA PHE A 254 32.18 -20.64 5.82
C PHE A 254 30.77 -21.23 5.58
N TRP A 255 30.67 -22.55 5.49
CA TRP A 255 29.42 -23.26 5.20
C TRP A 255 28.53 -23.48 6.44
N MET A 256 29.03 -23.25 7.65
CA MET A 256 28.36 -23.59 8.90
C MET A 256 26.99 -22.89 9.02
N GLY A 257 26.96 -21.56 8.85
CA GLY A 257 25.75 -20.76 9.04
C GLY A 257 24.71 -20.85 7.91
N ALA A 258 25.12 -21.29 6.71
CA ALA A 258 24.23 -21.31 5.54
C ALA A 258 23.73 -22.70 5.16
N MET A 259 24.56 -23.75 5.31
CA MET A 259 24.28 -25.08 4.77
C MET A 259 23.87 -26.12 5.82
N TYR A 260 23.86 -25.76 7.11
CA TYR A 260 23.46 -26.72 8.17
C TYR A 260 22.02 -27.28 7.99
N PRO A 261 21.03 -26.55 7.43
CA PRO A 261 19.71 -27.13 7.19
C PRO A 261 19.74 -28.29 6.21
N VAL A 262 20.68 -28.26 5.24
CA VAL A 262 20.88 -29.33 4.25
C VAL A 262 21.48 -30.56 4.91
N ALA A 263 22.40 -30.39 5.89
CA ALA A 263 22.95 -31.52 6.67
C ALA A 263 21.84 -32.23 7.47
N TYR A 264 21.00 -31.51 8.16
CA TYR A 264 19.82 -32.05 8.85
C TYR A 264 18.84 -32.72 7.88
N TYR A 265 18.59 -32.10 6.73
CA TYR A 265 17.71 -32.66 5.70
C TYR A 265 18.18 -34.01 5.22
N PHE A 266 19.45 -34.14 4.82
CA PHE A 266 19.97 -35.44 4.36
C PHE A 266 20.13 -36.45 5.50
N THR A 267 20.37 -36.02 6.74
CA THR A 267 20.30 -36.90 7.92
C THR A 267 18.91 -37.52 8.05
N GLY A 268 17.85 -36.71 7.89
CA GLY A 268 16.47 -37.20 7.87
C GLY A 268 16.17 -38.13 6.72
N ALA A 269 16.66 -37.83 5.51
CA ALA A 269 16.52 -38.65 4.33
C ALA A 269 17.21 -40.02 4.50
N TYR A 270 18.42 -39.99 5.07
CA TYR A 270 19.19 -41.20 5.35
C TYR A 270 18.49 -42.08 6.40
N ILE A 271 18.01 -41.50 7.50
CA ILE A 271 17.25 -42.23 8.53
C ILE A 271 16.00 -42.87 7.95
N ARG A 272 15.32 -42.19 7.03
CA ARG A 272 14.14 -42.76 6.35
C ARG A 272 14.46 -44.00 5.53
N GLU A 273 15.56 -43.96 4.78
CA GLU A 273 15.91 -45.02 3.82
C GLU A 273 16.55 -46.22 4.50
N TYR A 274 17.47 -46.01 5.44
CA TYR A 274 18.28 -47.09 6.00
C TYR A 274 18.02 -47.34 7.49
N GLY A 275 17.44 -46.38 8.22
CA GLY A 275 17.30 -46.44 9.65
C GLY A 275 18.65 -46.45 10.38
N ILE A 276 18.61 -46.66 11.69
CA ILE A 276 19.80 -46.89 12.52
C ILE A 276 19.66 -48.25 13.17
N LYS A 277 20.61 -49.14 12.94
CA LYS A 277 20.56 -50.58 13.34
C LYS A 277 20.98 -50.86 14.79
N LEU A 278 20.77 -49.91 15.71
CA LEU A 278 21.04 -50.13 17.15
C LEU A 278 19.75 -50.56 17.87
N LYS A 279 19.85 -51.40 18.90
CA LYS A 279 18.72 -51.75 19.77
C LYS A 279 18.18 -50.50 20.50
N THR A 280 16.87 -50.43 20.74
CA THR A 280 16.26 -49.25 21.40
C THR A 280 16.83 -48.98 22.77
N ARG A 281 17.14 -50.02 23.56
CA ARG A 281 17.80 -49.85 24.87
C ARG A 281 19.19 -49.21 24.74
N SER A 282 20.00 -49.68 23.78
CA SER A 282 21.31 -49.09 23.51
C SER A 282 21.23 -47.65 22.98
N MET A 283 20.20 -47.38 22.20
CA MET A 283 19.94 -46.01 21.73
C MET A 283 19.54 -45.05 22.87
N LEU A 284 18.71 -45.54 23.80
CA LEU A 284 18.32 -44.79 24.99
C LEU A 284 19.52 -44.53 25.90
N ALA A 285 20.37 -45.56 26.11
CA ALA A 285 21.62 -45.40 26.87
C ALA A 285 22.56 -44.39 26.16
N LEU A 286 22.74 -44.50 24.85
CA LEU A 286 23.54 -43.56 24.07
C LEU A 286 22.99 -42.12 24.16
N PHE A 287 21.69 -41.97 24.09
CA PHE A 287 21.05 -40.66 24.26
C PHE A 287 21.35 -40.06 25.66
N GLY A 288 21.18 -40.85 26.71
CA GLY A 288 21.49 -40.41 28.07
C GLY A 288 22.97 -40.04 28.26
N VAL A 289 23.89 -40.89 27.76
CA VAL A 289 25.32 -40.60 27.78
C VAL A 289 25.67 -39.33 27.01
N MET A 290 25.15 -39.16 25.80
CA MET A 290 25.43 -37.98 24.98
C MET A 290 24.81 -36.73 25.57
N LEU A 291 23.61 -36.81 26.14
CA LEU A 291 22.99 -35.67 26.86
C LEU A 291 23.87 -35.25 28.06
N PHE A 292 24.37 -36.22 28.82
CA PHE A 292 25.28 -35.95 29.92
C PHE A 292 26.60 -35.33 29.44
N LEU A 293 27.24 -35.89 28.41
CA LEU A 293 28.52 -35.39 27.89
C LEU A 293 28.40 -33.98 27.32
N CYS A 294 27.35 -33.69 26.52
CA CYS A 294 27.09 -32.35 26.04
C CYS A 294 26.80 -31.35 27.18
N THR A 295 26.03 -31.79 28.18
CA THR A 295 25.79 -30.99 29.40
C THR A 295 27.07 -30.69 30.16
N ALA A 296 27.88 -31.73 30.39
CA ALA A 296 29.15 -31.61 31.10
C ALA A 296 30.11 -30.70 30.34
N PHE A 297 30.17 -30.79 29.00
CA PHE A 297 31.00 -29.92 28.20
C PHE A 297 30.53 -28.46 28.27
N SER A 298 29.26 -28.17 28.06
CA SER A 298 28.71 -26.83 28.14
C SER A 298 28.77 -26.24 29.55
N PHE A 299 28.60 -27.06 30.59
CA PHE A 299 28.80 -26.67 31.99
C PHE A 299 30.26 -26.33 32.25
N TYR A 300 31.20 -27.19 31.84
CA TYR A 300 32.64 -26.97 31.99
C TYR A 300 33.06 -25.66 31.31
N ARG A 301 32.57 -25.39 30.13
CA ARG A 301 32.85 -24.14 29.39
C ARG A 301 32.29 -22.88 30.07
N SER A 302 31.28 -23.04 30.91
CA SER A 302 30.62 -21.96 31.66
C SER A 302 31.14 -21.85 33.10
N TYR A 303 31.95 -22.83 33.58
CA TYR A 303 32.43 -22.88 34.96
C TYR A 303 33.31 -21.66 35.30
N GLY A 304 33.10 -21.07 36.48
CA GLY A 304 33.78 -19.86 36.93
C GLY A 304 33.18 -18.56 36.41
N GLY A 305 32.04 -18.60 35.73
CA GLY A 305 31.35 -17.42 35.20
C GLY A 305 29.89 -17.69 34.89
N THR A 306 29.29 -16.85 34.07
CA THR A 306 27.93 -17.01 33.57
C THR A 306 27.88 -18.02 32.42
N PHE A 307 26.67 -18.47 32.06
CA PHE A 307 26.47 -19.43 30.98
C PHE A 307 27.06 -18.92 29.64
N GLN A 308 27.97 -19.73 29.08
CA GLN A 308 28.60 -19.45 27.79
C GLN A 308 27.80 -20.08 26.65
N SER A 309 27.05 -19.22 25.92
CA SER A 309 26.33 -19.64 24.73
C SER A 309 27.27 -19.66 23.51
N GLY A 310 28.07 -20.71 23.39
CA GLY A 310 29.00 -20.88 22.27
C GLY A 310 28.36 -21.48 21.02
N SER A 311 29.14 -21.51 19.93
CA SER A 311 28.68 -22.04 18.61
C SER A 311 28.21 -23.49 18.67
N TRP A 312 28.73 -24.30 19.62
CA TRP A 312 28.41 -25.70 19.77
C TRP A 312 26.97 -25.99 20.20
N ILE A 313 26.28 -25.01 20.84
CA ILE A 313 24.89 -25.15 21.33
C ILE A 313 23.87 -24.44 20.44
N PHE A 314 24.32 -23.70 19.41
CA PHE A 314 23.43 -23.09 18.41
C PHE A 314 22.84 -24.14 17.48
N TRP A 315 21.78 -23.79 16.71
CA TRP A 315 21.08 -24.70 15.81
C TRP A 315 21.98 -25.44 14.81
N TYR A 316 23.10 -24.87 14.42
CA TYR A 316 24.15 -25.48 13.60
C TYR A 316 25.24 -26.19 14.45
N GLY A 317 25.04 -26.29 15.74
CA GLY A 317 26.02 -26.84 16.67
C GLY A 317 26.02 -28.36 16.76
N VAL A 318 27.14 -28.90 17.24
CA VAL A 318 27.30 -30.35 17.43
C VAL A 318 26.33 -30.90 18.48
N GLU A 319 26.10 -30.19 19.60
CA GLU A 319 25.21 -30.66 20.66
C GLU A 319 23.77 -30.84 20.15
N PRO A 320 23.10 -29.81 19.53
CA PRO A 320 21.76 -29.96 18.99
C PRO A 320 21.69 -31.02 17.86
N PHE A 321 22.75 -31.16 17.04
CA PHE A 321 22.80 -32.20 16.01
C PHE A 321 22.73 -33.58 16.57
N ILE A 322 23.57 -33.87 17.56
CA ILE A 322 23.62 -35.20 18.20
C ILE A 322 22.32 -35.49 18.95
N ILE A 323 21.87 -34.57 19.82
CA ILE A 323 20.69 -34.78 20.67
C ILE A 323 19.43 -34.90 19.82
N ALA A 324 19.25 -34.03 18.79
CA ALA A 324 18.10 -34.10 17.91
C ALA A 324 18.07 -35.36 17.04
N THR A 325 19.24 -35.82 16.54
CA THR A 325 19.31 -37.04 15.73
C THR A 325 18.94 -38.27 16.57
N LEU A 326 19.49 -38.39 17.79
CA LEU A 326 19.18 -39.49 18.66
C LEU A 326 17.72 -39.46 19.14
N LEU A 327 17.22 -38.29 19.51
CA LEU A 327 15.85 -38.09 19.96
C LEU A 327 14.87 -38.39 18.79
N PHE A 328 15.18 -37.95 17.57
CA PHE A 328 14.38 -38.27 16.38
C PHE A 328 14.26 -39.78 16.18
N VAL A 329 15.38 -40.50 16.27
CA VAL A 329 15.39 -41.96 16.10
C VAL A 329 14.61 -42.67 17.21
N LEU A 330 14.75 -42.23 18.47
CA LEU A 330 13.98 -42.76 19.59
C LEU A 330 12.47 -42.53 19.38
N LEU A 331 12.06 -41.33 19.07
CA LEU A 331 10.66 -40.99 18.87
C LEU A 331 10.05 -41.68 17.62
N SER A 332 10.82 -41.84 16.55
CA SER A 332 10.37 -42.59 15.36
C SER A 332 10.10 -44.05 15.60
N ARG A 333 10.70 -44.66 16.65
CA ARG A 333 10.49 -46.05 17.09
C ARG A 333 9.29 -46.23 17.99
N VAL A 334 8.69 -45.11 18.50
CA VAL A 334 7.47 -45.21 19.29
C VAL A 334 6.36 -45.75 18.39
N ARG A 335 5.74 -46.86 18.77
CA ARG A 335 4.65 -47.50 18.01
C ARG A 335 3.33 -46.71 18.20
N ALA A 336 3.35 -45.37 17.95
CA ALA A 336 2.20 -44.52 18.13
C ALA A 336 1.02 -44.87 17.21
N ASN A 337 1.29 -45.59 16.10
CA ASN A 337 0.24 -46.14 15.23
C ASN A 337 -0.65 -47.18 15.90
N ASN A 338 -0.16 -47.81 17.00
CA ASN A 338 -0.90 -48.80 17.77
C ASN A 338 -1.73 -48.19 18.89
N TRP A 339 -1.62 -46.88 19.11
CA TRP A 339 -2.39 -46.15 20.15
C TRP A 339 -3.87 -46.07 19.78
N HIS A 340 -4.71 -45.87 20.82
CA HIS A 340 -6.14 -45.77 20.63
C HIS A 340 -6.51 -44.71 19.57
N PRO A 341 -7.47 -44.96 18.65
CA PRO A 341 -7.83 -44.09 17.55
C PRO A 341 -8.17 -42.67 18.00
N ALA A 342 -8.78 -42.48 19.17
CA ALA A 342 -9.09 -41.16 19.74
C ALA A 342 -7.80 -40.36 20.03
N VAL A 343 -6.80 -41.00 20.65
CA VAL A 343 -5.49 -40.39 20.96
C VAL A 343 -4.78 -40.00 19.65
N ARG A 344 -4.75 -40.88 18.67
CA ARG A 344 -4.18 -40.60 17.35
C ARG A 344 -4.87 -39.43 16.67
N THR A 345 -6.19 -39.31 16.81
CA THR A 345 -6.97 -38.19 16.27
C THR A 345 -6.62 -36.87 16.93
N VAL A 346 -6.48 -36.86 18.26
CA VAL A 346 -6.04 -35.68 19.00
C VAL A 346 -4.63 -35.26 18.59
N MET A 347 -3.70 -36.22 18.56
CA MET A 347 -2.32 -35.96 18.11
C MET A 347 -2.27 -35.39 16.69
N TRP A 348 -3.05 -35.94 15.76
CA TRP A 348 -3.12 -35.43 14.40
C TRP A 348 -3.64 -33.99 14.37
N LYS A 349 -4.71 -33.68 15.12
CA LYS A 349 -5.26 -32.31 15.18
C LYS A 349 -4.22 -31.33 15.73
N ILE A 350 -3.53 -31.67 16.80
CA ILE A 350 -2.45 -30.86 17.37
C ILE A 350 -1.32 -30.68 16.34
N SER A 351 -0.84 -31.82 15.76
CA SER A 351 0.23 -31.79 14.77
C SER A 351 -0.10 -30.94 13.53
N ASP A 352 -1.38 -30.88 13.12
CA ASP A 352 -1.79 -30.07 11.95
C ASP A 352 -1.69 -28.55 12.18
N VAL A 353 -1.63 -28.11 13.44
CA VAL A 353 -1.58 -26.70 13.84
C VAL A 353 -0.24 -26.28 14.49
N THR A 354 0.72 -27.21 14.63
CA THR A 354 2.02 -26.95 15.29
C THR A 354 2.79 -25.78 14.69
N PHE A 355 2.66 -25.55 13.39
CA PHE A 355 3.32 -24.41 12.72
C PHE A 355 2.78 -23.07 13.19
N GLY A 356 1.46 -22.93 13.33
CA GLY A 356 0.85 -21.74 13.90
C GLY A 356 1.15 -21.60 15.39
N MET A 357 1.21 -22.72 16.15
CA MET A 357 1.61 -22.72 17.57
C MET A 357 3.01 -22.12 17.73
N TYR A 358 3.95 -22.56 16.88
CA TYR A 358 5.32 -22.04 16.88
C TYR A 358 5.37 -20.52 16.71
N LEU A 359 4.63 -19.96 15.74
CA LEU A 359 4.62 -18.53 15.48
C LEU A 359 3.91 -17.72 16.57
N LEU A 360 2.76 -18.20 17.03
CA LEU A 360 1.92 -17.52 18.01
C LEU A 360 2.41 -17.66 19.45
N SER A 361 3.33 -18.60 19.74
CA SER A 361 3.91 -18.75 21.08
C SER A 361 4.61 -17.48 21.56
N PHE A 362 5.12 -16.66 20.64
CA PHE A 362 5.71 -15.35 20.96
C PHE A 362 4.78 -14.47 21.82
N ILE A 363 3.48 -14.44 21.50
CA ILE A 363 2.49 -13.68 22.25
C ILE A 363 2.42 -14.18 23.70
N PHE A 364 2.31 -15.49 23.86
CA PHE A 364 2.15 -16.12 25.17
C PHE A 364 3.45 -16.16 25.96
N ASP A 365 4.60 -16.22 25.29
CA ASP A 365 5.90 -16.03 25.91
C ASP A 365 6.02 -14.64 26.58
N LEU A 366 5.55 -13.59 25.90
CA LEU A 366 5.53 -12.24 26.46
C LEU A 366 4.52 -12.11 27.62
N LEU A 367 3.33 -12.66 27.48
CA LEU A 367 2.29 -12.56 28.51
C LEU A 367 2.63 -13.38 29.75
N ILE A 368 3.08 -14.63 29.57
CA ILE A 368 3.31 -15.57 30.70
C ILE A 368 4.67 -15.34 31.31
N TYR A 369 5.76 -15.33 30.50
CA TYR A 369 7.10 -15.23 31.06
C TYR A 369 7.46 -13.80 31.45
N ASN A 370 7.25 -12.82 30.57
CA ASN A 370 7.57 -11.43 30.87
C ASN A 370 6.49 -10.74 31.71
N GLY A 371 5.20 -10.94 31.38
CA GLY A 371 4.08 -10.26 32.03
C GLY A 371 3.74 -10.85 33.43
N TRP A 372 4.01 -12.12 33.68
CA TRP A 372 3.71 -12.77 34.95
C TRP A 372 4.95 -13.25 35.67
N VAL A 373 5.70 -14.24 35.10
CA VAL A 373 6.81 -14.90 35.85
C VAL A 373 7.90 -13.91 36.24
N ASN A 374 8.32 -13.03 35.33
CA ASN A 374 9.37 -12.05 35.63
C ASN A 374 8.90 -10.89 36.51
N VAL A 375 7.59 -10.63 36.57
CA VAL A 375 7.01 -9.60 37.45
C VAL A 375 6.92 -10.16 38.88
N ALA A 376 6.42 -11.38 39.03
CA ALA A 376 6.14 -11.98 40.30
C ALA A 376 7.39 -12.55 41.02
N TYR A 377 8.45 -12.92 40.28
CA TYR A 377 9.61 -13.63 40.82
C TYR A 377 10.93 -13.03 40.32
N GLU A 378 11.91 -12.95 41.22
CA GLU A 378 13.18 -12.27 40.91
C GLU A 378 14.29 -13.22 40.48
N ASN A 379 14.40 -14.39 41.05
CA ASN A 379 15.52 -15.31 40.82
C ASN A 379 15.11 -16.63 40.17
N ILE A 380 16.07 -17.32 39.56
CA ILE A 380 15.85 -18.54 38.82
C ILE A 380 15.37 -19.71 39.69
N TYR A 381 15.70 -19.71 40.98
CA TYR A 381 15.27 -20.76 41.90
C TYR A 381 13.76 -20.75 42.13
N GLN A 382 13.16 -19.55 42.15
CA GLN A 382 11.71 -19.35 42.25
C GLN A 382 11.02 -19.63 40.91
N LYS A 383 11.67 -19.25 39.79
CA LYS A 383 11.09 -19.40 38.43
C LYS A 383 11.14 -20.85 37.94
N LEU A 384 12.20 -21.60 38.24
CA LEU A 384 12.41 -22.95 37.71
C LEU A 384 11.28 -23.93 38.04
N PRO A 385 10.73 -23.99 39.27
CA PRO A 385 9.58 -24.87 39.56
C PRO A 385 8.34 -24.54 38.74
N LEU A 386 8.17 -23.30 38.35
CA LEU A 386 7.03 -22.82 37.53
C LEU A 386 7.08 -23.33 36.07
N TYR A 387 8.23 -23.88 35.65
CA TYR A 387 8.35 -24.49 34.32
C TYR A 387 7.24 -25.52 34.07
N VAL A 388 6.92 -26.35 35.07
CA VAL A 388 5.94 -27.44 35.00
C VAL A 388 4.52 -26.91 34.74
N ILE A 389 4.23 -25.67 35.11
CA ILE A 389 2.91 -25.03 34.93
C ILE A 389 2.92 -24.12 33.70
N THR A 390 3.90 -23.25 33.60
CA THR A 390 3.90 -22.15 32.64
C THR A 390 4.16 -22.60 31.20
N VAL A 391 5.01 -23.61 30.99
CA VAL A 391 5.25 -24.14 29.64
C VAL A 391 4.05 -24.89 29.07
N PRO A 392 3.40 -25.83 29.85
CA PRO A 392 2.12 -26.38 29.38
C PRO A 392 1.03 -25.34 29.16
N LEU A 393 0.95 -24.29 29.98
CA LEU A 393 0.00 -23.21 29.81
C LEU A 393 0.27 -22.46 28.49
N CYS A 394 1.53 -22.07 28.24
CA CYS A 394 1.94 -21.46 26.97
C CYS A 394 1.60 -22.38 25.79
N PHE A 395 1.84 -23.68 25.91
CA PHE A 395 1.49 -24.67 24.89
C PHE A 395 -0.02 -24.70 24.62
N MET A 396 -0.86 -24.73 25.65
CA MET A 396 -2.32 -24.78 25.50
C MET A 396 -2.88 -23.49 24.92
N CYS A 397 -2.41 -22.32 25.36
CA CYS A 397 -2.80 -21.04 24.82
C CYS A 397 -2.41 -20.89 23.32
N SER A 398 -1.16 -21.28 23.00
CA SER A 398 -0.69 -21.28 21.60
C SER A 398 -1.46 -22.27 20.73
N LEU A 399 -1.86 -23.41 21.28
CA LEU A 399 -2.70 -24.40 20.61
C LEU A 399 -4.06 -23.82 20.28
N ALA A 400 -4.73 -23.19 21.22
CA ALA A 400 -6.03 -22.55 21.03
C ALA A 400 -5.97 -21.46 19.97
N ALA A 401 -5.01 -20.54 20.05
CA ALA A 401 -4.82 -19.48 19.08
C ALA A 401 -4.52 -20.02 17.67
N SER A 402 -3.68 -21.04 17.59
CA SER A 402 -3.31 -21.68 16.33
C SER A 402 -4.48 -22.42 15.67
N PHE A 403 -5.39 -22.99 16.44
CA PHE A 403 -6.63 -23.55 15.87
C PHE A 403 -7.46 -22.47 15.15
N VAL A 404 -7.61 -21.29 15.74
CA VAL A 404 -8.36 -20.17 15.15
C VAL A 404 -7.69 -19.72 13.83
N VAL A 405 -6.37 -19.43 13.89
CA VAL A 405 -5.62 -18.98 12.70
C VAL A 405 -5.62 -20.05 11.58
N THR A 406 -5.45 -21.33 11.94
CA THR A 406 -5.47 -22.41 10.94
C THR A 406 -6.86 -22.64 10.37
N ALA A 407 -7.92 -22.46 11.15
CA ALA A 407 -9.31 -22.52 10.67
C ALA A 407 -9.59 -21.37 9.69
N ALA A 408 -9.16 -20.14 10.02
CA ALA A 408 -9.25 -18.99 9.13
C ALA A 408 -8.50 -19.24 7.80
N ALA A 409 -7.26 -19.76 7.87
CA ALA A 409 -6.49 -20.12 6.69
C ALA A 409 -7.20 -21.16 5.81
N LYS A 410 -7.79 -22.19 6.41
CA LYS A 410 -8.60 -23.19 5.68
C LYS A 410 -9.85 -22.57 5.06
N GLY A 411 -10.53 -21.69 5.80
CA GLY A 411 -11.67 -20.91 5.29
C GLY A 411 -11.32 -20.09 4.06
N LEU A 412 -10.21 -19.36 4.08
CA LEU A 412 -9.72 -18.60 2.93
C LEU A 412 -9.39 -19.49 1.72
N ILE A 413 -8.79 -20.65 1.95
CA ILE A 413 -8.51 -21.60 0.87
C ILE A 413 -9.81 -22.13 0.26
N ILE A 414 -10.78 -22.51 1.09
CA ILE A 414 -12.10 -22.99 0.63
C ILE A 414 -12.83 -21.88 -0.13
N LEU A 415 -12.82 -20.65 0.39
CA LEU A 415 -13.40 -19.50 -0.28
C LEU A 415 -12.75 -19.27 -1.67
N TYR A 416 -11.42 -19.30 -1.74
CA TYR A 416 -10.69 -19.18 -2.99
C TYR A 416 -11.08 -20.28 -4.00
N GLU A 417 -11.15 -21.54 -3.58
CA GLU A 417 -11.55 -22.64 -4.48
C GLU A 417 -13.03 -22.52 -4.91
N LYS A 418 -13.93 -22.09 -4.01
CA LYS A 418 -15.35 -21.82 -4.35
C LYS A 418 -15.47 -20.66 -5.35
N ILE A 419 -14.73 -19.55 -5.13
CA ILE A 419 -14.70 -18.43 -6.07
C ILE A 419 -14.17 -18.91 -7.43
N LYS A 420 -13.14 -19.71 -7.43
CA LYS A 420 -12.55 -20.27 -8.66
C LYS A 420 -13.52 -21.21 -9.40
N GLU A 421 -14.25 -22.06 -8.68
CA GLU A 421 -15.32 -22.90 -9.24
C GLU A 421 -16.46 -22.07 -9.78
N PHE A 422 -16.96 -21.10 -9.00
CA PHE A 422 -17.97 -20.14 -9.44
C PHE A 422 -17.56 -19.40 -10.72
N VAL A 423 -16.32 -18.87 -10.77
CA VAL A 423 -15.78 -18.22 -11.96
C VAL A 423 -15.67 -19.20 -13.14
N LYS A 424 -15.36 -20.48 -12.88
CA LYS A 424 -15.29 -21.52 -13.92
C LYS A 424 -16.68 -21.89 -14.47
N GLU A 425 -17.67 -22.02 -13.60
CA GLU A 425 -19.06 -22.27 -13.97
C GLU A 425 -19.68 -21.10 -14.73
N GLN A 426 -19.43 -19.88 -14.27
CA GLN A 426 -19.88 -18.65 -14.96
C GLN A 426 -19.18 -18.45 -16.30
N ARG A 427 -17.95 -18.94 -16.46
CA ARG A 427 -17.25 -18.98 -17.77
C ARG A 427 -17.84 -20.02 -18.75
N ALA A 428 -18.48 -21.05 -18.25
CA ALA A 428 -19.11 -22.08 -19.07
C ALA A 428 -20.52 -21.73 -19.54
N ARG A 429 -21.19 -20.77 -18.86
CA ARG A 429 -22.49 -20.24 -19.27
C ARG A 429 -22.31 -18.99 -20.13
N ASP A 430 -23.17 -18.77 -21.14
CA ASP A 430 -23.20 -17.55 -21.98
C ASP A 430 -23.52 -16.24 -21.20
N ASP A 431 -23.67 -16.35 -19.88
CA ASP A 431 -23.85 -15.29 -18.90
C ASP A 431 -22.54 -14.53 -18.52
N LYS A 432 -21.49 -14.59 -19.31
CA LYS A 432 -20.23 -13.85 -19.11
C LYS A 432 -20.43 -12.35 -18.87
N LYS A 433 -21.49 -11.78 -19.39
CA LYS A 433 -21.78 -10.35 -19.26
C LYS A 433 -22.46 -10.00 -17.94
N LYS A 434 -23.28 -10.87 -17.37
CA LYS A 434 -24.01 -10.59 -16.11
C LYS A 434 -23.09 -10.45 -14.88
N TRP A 435 -22.10 -11.35 -14.72
CA TRP A 435 -21.21 -11.24 -13.58
C TRP A 435 -20.29 -10.02 -13.64
N GLN A 436 -19.90 -9.57 -14.84
CA GLN A 436 -19.14 -8.33 -15.02
C GLN A 436 -19.95 -7.12 -14.57
N ASP A 437 -21.25 -7.10 -14.90
CA ASP A 437 -22.15 -6.05 -14.47
C ASP A 437 -22.36 -6.05 -12.95
N ILE A 438 -22.51 -7.22 -12.35
CA ILE A 438 -22.63 -7.37 -10.88
C ILE A 438 -21.33 -6.89 -10.20
N LEU A 439 -20.17 -7.29 -10.72
CA LEU A 439 -18.88 -6.85 -10.18
C LEU A 439 -18.73 -5.32 -10.31
N PHE A 440 -19.10 -4.77 -11.47
CA PHE A 440 -19.07 -3.32 -11.67
C PHE A 440 -20.00 -2.61 -10.69
N ALA A 441 -21.24 -3.05 -10.55
CA ALA A 441 -22.20 -2.48 -9.61
C ALA A 441 -21.71 -2.54 -8.17
N ALA A 442 -21.10 -3.65 -7.75
CA ALA A 442 -20.55 -3.81 -6.41
C ALA A 442 -19.36 -2.85 -6.15
N LEU A 443 -18.44 -2.72 -7.11
CA LEU A 443 -17.30 -1.80 -7.00
C LEU A 443 -17.75 -0.33 -7.04
N LEU A 444 -18.71 -0.01 -7.89
CA LEU A 444 -19.29 1.33 -7.97
C LEU A 444 -19.99 1.70 -6.65
N LEU A 445 -20.81 0.79 -6.11
CA LEU A 445 -21.49 0.99 -4.83
C LEU A 445 -20.48 1.19 -3.70
N GLY A 446 -19.43 0.36 -3.65
CA GLY A 446 -18.35 0.52 -2.67
C GLY A 446 -17.67 1.89 -2.78
N GLY A 447 -17.38 2.34 -4.00
CA GLY A 447 -16.80 3.67 -4.26
C GLY A 447 -17.73 4.82 -3.85
N VAL A 448 -19.03 4.71 -4.14
CA VAL A 448 -20.04 5.70 -3.73
C VAL A 448 -20.18 5.75 -2.22
N LEU A 449 -20.27 4.60 -1.53
CA LEU A 449 -20.34 4.55 -0.06
C LEU A 449 -19.10 5.17 0.59
N PHE A 450 -17.92 4.91 0.02
CA PHE A 450 -16.68 5.53 0.47
C PHE A 450 -16.68 7.07 0.25
N ALA A 451 -17.15 7.54 -0.90
CA ALA A 451 -17.26 8.97 -1.19
C ALA A 451 -18.28 9.66 -0.25
N VAL A 452 -19.43 9.03 0.01
CA VAL A 452 -20.46 9.53 0.95
C VAL A 452 -19.93 9.58 2.38
N TRP A 453 -19.15 8.56 2.79
CA TRP A 453 -18.49 8.61 4.10
C TRP A 453 -17.55 9.81 4.22
N LYS A 454 -16.77 10.08 3.16
CA LYS A 454 -15.76 11.13 3.19
C LYS A 454 -16.32 12.54 2.94
N VAL A 455 -17.52 12.69 2.39
CA VAL A 455 -18.05 13.96 1.82
C VAL A 455 -18.03 15.15 2.79
N ARG A 456 -18.16 14.89 4.10
CA ARG A 456 -18.20 15.94 5.13
C ARG A 456 -16.81 16.40 5.62
N TYR A 457 -15.75 15.61 5.37
CA TYR A 457 -14.44 15.89 5.96
C TYR A 457 -13.66 16.94 5.19
N GLY A 458 -13.16 17.91 5.93
CA GLY A 458 -12.31 19.00 5.49
C GLY A 458 -13.04 20.16 4.83
N PHE A 459 -12.42 21.32 4.89
CA PHE A 459 -12.89 22.53 4.23
C PHE A 459 -11.73 23.22 3.51
N GLY A 460 -11.62 23.07 2.21
CA GLY A 460 -10.66 23.76 1.36
C GLY A 460 -11.06 25.21 1.16
N SER A 461 -10.76 26.08 2.09
CA SER A 461 -11.26 27.45 2.20
C SER A 461 -11.02 28.36 0.98
N ASN A 462 -10.12 27.99 0.09
CA ASN A 462 -9.74 28.77 -1.08
C ASN A 462 -10.24 28.14 -2.40
N ASP A 463 -9.68 26.98 -2.77
CA ASP A 463 -9.92 26.36 -4.06
C ASP A 463 -11.35 25.85 -4.23
N GLU A 464 -11.87 25.18 -3.24
CA GLU A 464 -13.15 24.48 -3.36
C GLU A 464 -14.35 25.44 -3.44
N PRO A 465 -14.50 26.44 -2.54
CA PRO A 465 -15.58 27.41 -2.62
C PRO A 465 -15.51 28.30 -3.86
N PHE A 466 -14.30 28.53 -4.41
CA PHE A 466 -14.10 29.36 -5.58
C PHE A 466 -14.97 28.94 -6.79
N TYR A 467 -15.11 27.62 -6.98
CA TYR A 467 -15.92 27.08 -8.06
C TYR A 467 -17.43 27.25 -7.86
N GLN A 468 -17.89 27.66 -6.67
CA GLN A 468 -19.26 28.05 -6.40
C GLN A 468 -19.39 29.57 -6.36
N THR A 469 -18.36 30.27 -5.95
CA THR A 469 -18.34 31.74 -5.86
C THR A 469 -18.53 32.40 -7.23
N ILE A 470 -17.91 31.86 -8.29
CA ILE A 470 -18.03 32.44 -9.62
C ILE A 470 -19.41 32.23 -10.25
N PRO A 471 -20.00 31.03 -10.26
CA PRO A 471 -21.41 30.91 -10.71
C PRO A 471 -22.39 31.77 -9.91
N HIS A 472 -22.18 31.90 -8.59
CA HIS A 472 -22.99 32.79 -7.73
C HIS A 472 -22.84 34.23 -8.18
N ARG A 473 -21.61 34.72 -8.42
CA ARG A 473 -21.32 36.03 -8.96
C ARG A 473 -22.05 36.30 -10.28
N LEU A 474 -22.08 35.30 -11.19
CA LEU A 474 -22.80 35.40 -12.47
C LEU A 474 -24.33 35.47 -12.29
N LEU A 475 -24.89 34.88 -11.23
CA LEU A 475 -26.32 35.03 -10.90
C LEU A 475 -26.64 36.41 -10.37
N MET A 476 -25.67 37.06 -9.72
CA MET A 476 -25.81 38.42 -9.22
C MET A 476 -25.66 39.47 -10.34
N GLY A 477 -25.53 39.07 -11.60
CA GLY A 477 -25.51 39.98 -12.78
C GLY A 477 -24.13 40.27 -13.34
N ASP A 478 -23.06 39.83 -12.71
CA ASP A 478 -21.69 40.00 -13.20
C ASP A 478 -21.43 39.22 -14.49
N ALA A 479 -20.45 39.70 -15.24
CA ALA A 479 -20.08 39.12 -16.53
C ALA A 479 -18.64 38.61 -16.53
N LEU A 480 -18.44 37.38 -17.05
CA LEU A 480 -17.10 36.87 -17.35
C LEU A 480 -16.41 37.78 -18.35
N PHE A 481 -15.12 38.01 -18.21
CA PHE A 481 -14.25 38.83 -19.04
C PHE A 481 -14.48 40.35 -18.96
N LYS A 482 -15.39 40.82 -18.13
CA LYS A 482 -15.55 42.20 -17.72
C LYS A 482 -15.33 42.32 -16.20
N ASP A 483 -16.22 41.72 -15.45
CA ASP A 483 -16.22 41.85 -13.99
C ASP A 483 -15.28 40.81 -13.31
N GLU A 484 -15.04 39.64 -13.95
CA GLU A 484 -14.10 38.60 -13.51
C GLU A 484 -12.98 38.43 -14.54
N TRP A 485 -11.74 38.67 -14.11
CA TRP A 485 -10.56 38.65 -15.00
C TRP A 485 -9.78 37.34 -14.99
N HIS A 486 -10.20 36.36 -14.24
CA HIS A 486 -9.51 35.07 -14.18
C HIS A 486 -9.86 34.24 -15.41
N LEU A 487 -8.84 33.83 -16.19
CA LEU A 487 -9.03 33.17 -17.50
C LEU A 487 -9.60 31.76 -17.43
N SER A 488 -9.32 31.01 -16.34
CA SER A 488 -9.70 29.60 -16.22
C SER A 488 -11.17 29.33 -15.88
N LEU A 489 -11.99 30.38 -15.82
CA LEU A 489 -13.33 30.31 -15.25
C LEU A 489 -14.47 30.16 -16.23
N MET A 490 -14.20 29.91 -17.51
CA MET A 490 -15.29 29.63 -18.50
C MET A 490 -16.08 28.39 -18.10
N SER A 491 -15.46 27.44 -17.37
CA SER A 491 -16.13 26.25 -16.84
C SER A 491 -17.24 26.56 -15.82
N SER A 492 -17.23 27.75 -15.20
CA SER A 492 -18.28 28.22 -14.29
C SER A 492 -19.65 28.31 -14.96
N PHE A 493 -19.69 28.52 -16.28
CA PHE A 493 -20.90 28.45 -17.07
C PHE A 493 -21.59 27.09 -16.94
N LEU A 494 -20.82 25.98 -16.86
CA LEU A 494 -21.35 24.64 -16.72
C LEU A 494 -21.94 24.38 -15.33
N LEU A 495 -21.49 25.11 -14.30
CA LEU A 495 -21.96 25.01 -12.92
C LEU A 495 -23.12 25.95 -12.60
N LEU A 496 -23.35 26.94 -13.45
CA LEU A 496 -24.42 27.94 -13.27
C LEU A 496 -25.80 27.32 -13.01
N PRO A 497 -26.25 26.26 -13.73
CA PRO A 497 -27.54 25.65 -13.46
C PRO A 497 -27.66 25.04 -12.06
N PHE A 498 -26.57 24.41 -11.57
CA PHE A 498 -26.55 23.85 -10.22
C PHE A 498 -26.67 24.95 -9.18
N THR A 499 -25.87 26.00 -9.27
CA THR A 499 -25.86 27.11 -8.32
C THR A 499 -27.22 27.83 -8.32
N ALA A 500 -27.79 28.09 -9.51
CA ALA A 500 -29.12 28.70 -9.65
C ALA A 500 -30.23 27.86 -8.99
N VAL A 501 -30.25 26.57 -9.22
CA VAL A 501 -31.22 25.65 -8.60
C VAL A 501 -31.03 25.62 -7.08
N TYR A 502 -29.78 25.53 -6.62
CA TYR A 502 -29.50 25.47 -5.18
C TYR A 502 -29.97 26.72 -4.48
N THR A 503 -29.53 27.91 -4.93
CA THR A 503 -29.88 29.18 -4.29
C THR A 503 -31.36 29.49 -4.38
N PHE A 504 -32.05 29.07 -5.45
CA PHE A 504 -33.50 29.18 -5.55
C PHE A 504 -34.24 28.40 -4.49
N PHE A 505 -33.84 27.13 -4.23
CA PHE A 505 -34.52 26.27 -3.23
C PHE A 505 -34.06 26.53 -1.80
N ALA A 506 -32.80 26.82 -1.58
CA ALA A 506 -32.24 27.08 -0.25
C ALA A 506 -32.51 28.50 0.24
N GLY A 507 -32.74 29.45 -0.66
CA GLY A 507 -32.93 30.89 -0.35
C GLY A 507 -31.63 31.59 0.08
N SER A 508 -30.50 30.90 0.16
CA SER A 508 -29.19 31.37 0.57
C SER A 508 -28.07 30.50 -0.01
N THR A 509 -26.82 30.81 0.30
CA THR A 509 -25.66 30.01 -0.04
C THR A 509 -25.26 29.03 1.07
N ASP A 510 -25.99 28.96 2.17
CA ASP A 510 -25.67 28.08 3.30
C ASP A 510 -25.58 26.62 2.89
N GLY A 511 -24.48 25.92 3.23
CA GLY A 511 -24.26 24.53 2.89
C GLY A 511 -23.97 24.22 1.42
N ILE A 512 -23.81 25.25 0.56
CA ILE A 512 -23.60 25.07 -0.88
C ILE A 512 -22.36 24.23 -1.19
N VAL A 513 -21.31 24.31 -0.37
CA VAL A 513 -20.08 23.52 -0.58
C VAL A 513 -20.33 22.02 -0.39
N LEU A 514 -21.06 21.65 0.65
CA LEU A 514 -21.45 20.25 0.89
C LEU A 514 -22.39 19.74 -0.23
N ALA A 515 -23.36 20.56 -0.63
CA ALA A 515 -24.27 20.24 -1.71
C ALA A 515 -23.52 20.03 -3.04
N ALA A 516 -22.52 20.89 -3.34
CA ALA A 516 -21.67 20.75 -4.52
C ALA A 516 -20.85 19.44 -4.51
N ARG A 517 -20.35 19.00 -3.34
CA ARG A 517 -19.69 17.70 -3.20
C ARG A 517 -20.64 16.52 -3.49
N ILE A 518 -21.86 16.60 -2.97
CA ILE A 518 -22.89 15.58 -3.26
C ILE A 518 -23.21 15.56 -4.75
N PHE A 519 -23.36 16.73 -5.36
CA PHE A 519 -23.58 16.85 -6.80
C PHE A 519 -22.43 16.28 -7.62
N TYR A 520 -21.17 16.51 -7.19
CA TYR A 520 -19.99 15.89 -7.80
C TYR A 520 -20.11 14.36 -7.77
N ILE A 521 -20.46 13.76 -6.63
CA ILE A 521 -20.60 12.30 -6.50
C ILE A 521 -21.64 11.78 -7.50
N VAL A 522 -22.78 12.47 -7.63
CA VAL A 522 -23.85 12.06 -8.56
C VAL A 522 -23.39 12.12 -10.01
N ILE A 523 -22.79 13.23 -10.43
CA ILE A 523 -22.32 13.43 -11.82
C ILE A 523 -21.21 12.42 -12.14
N HIS A 524 -20.23 12.26 -11.27
CA HIS A 524 -19.10 11.33 -11.47
C HIS A 524 -19.57 9.87 -11.51
N CYS A 525 -20.57 9.49 -10.69
CA CYS A 525 -21.20 8.18 -10.74
C CYS A 525 -21.92 7.97 -12.10
N ALA A 526 -22.71 8.94 -12.57
CA ALA A 526 -23.40 8.87 -13.85
C ALA A 526 -22.42 8.75 -15.02
N ALA A 527 -21.35 9.56 -15.02
CA ALA A 527 -20.28 9.48 -16.02
C ALA A 527 -19.60 8.10 -16.01
N THR A 528 -19.30 7.56 -14.83
CA THR A 528 -18.69 6.22 -14.71
C THR A 528 -19.61 5.11 -15.23
N VAL A 529 -20.91 5.19 -14.97
CA VAL A 529 -21.91 4.26 -15.51
C VAL A 529 -21.97 4.37 -17.05
N LEU A 530 -21.96 5.58 -17.59
CA LEU A 530 -21.92 5.80 -19.03
C LEU A 530 -20.65 5.23 -19.67
N LEU A 531 -19.49 5.49 -19.07
CA LEU A 531 -18.20 4.92 -19.50
C LEU A 531 -18.24 3.40 -19.52
N TYR A 532 -18.68 2.78 -18.43
CA TYR A 532 -18.80 1.32 -18.37
C TYR A 532 -19.76 0.77 -19.42
N SER A 533 -20.91 1.38 -19.63
CA SER A 533 -21.88 0.96 -20.64
C SER A 533 -21.27 0.90 -22.04
N ARG A 534 -20.37 1.82 -22.36
CA ARG A 534 -19.66 1.90 -23.65
C ARG A 534 -18.47 0.94 -23.74
N LEU A 535 -17.77 0.73 -22.63
CA LEU A 535 -16.54 -0.07 -22.55
C LEU A 535 -16.79 -1.54 -22.19
N ARG A 536 -17.98 -1.91 -21.78
CA ARG A 536 -18.38 -3.27 -21.34
C ARG A 536 -17.91 -4.38 -22.31
N LYS A 537 -17.90 -4.10 -23.62
CA LYS A 537 -17.46 -5.04 -24.65
C LYS A 537 -15.99 -5.46 -24.54
N TYR A 538 -15.14 -4.71 -23.86
CA TYR A 538 -13.70 -4.98 -23.70
C TYR A 538 -13.38 -5.96 -22.55
N GLY A 539 -14.40 -6.45 -21.83
CA GLY A 539 -14.23 -7.50 -20.82
C GLY A 539 -13.94 -6.99 -19.40
N VAL A 540 -13.41 -7.86 -18.53
CA VAL A 540 -13.26 -7.57 -17.09
C VAL A 540 -12.35 -6.38 -16.77
N LEU A 541 -11.35 -6.11 -17.61
CA LEU A 541 -10.49 -4.94 -17.38
C LEU A 541 -11.22 -3.61 -17.64
N SER A 542 -12.34 -3.60 -18.38
CA SER A 542 -13.20 -2.41 -18.44
C SER A 542 -13.89 -2.12 -17.10
N VAL A 543 -14.27 -3.17 -16.35
CA VAL A 543 -14.81 -3.02 -14.99
C VAL A 543 -13.78 -2.36 -14.08
N ILE A 544 -12.55 -2.89 -14.09
CA ILE A 544 -11.45 -2.39 -13.25
C ILE A 544 -11.05 -0.97 -13.66
N ALA A 545 -10.98 -0.69 -14.97
CA ALA A 545 -10.66 0.64 -15.48
C ALA A 545 -11.68 1.69 -15.01
N CYS A 546 -12.97 1.37 -15.12
CA CYS A 546 -14.05 2.26 -14.67
C CYS A 546 -14.06 2.39 -13.14
N ALA A 547 -13.80 1.32 -12.39
CA ALA A 547 -13.75 1.35 -10.93
C ALA A 547 -12.56 2.20 -10.42
N LEU A 548 -11.37 2.05 -11.00
CA LEU A 548 -10.20 2.86 -10.66
C LEU A 548 -10.41 4.34 -11.04
N TYR A 549 -11.06 4.59 -12.16
CA TYR A 549 -11.45 5.94 -12.55
C TYR A 549 -12.45 6.54 -11.56
N HIS A 550 -13.45 5.77 -11.12
CA HIS A 550 -14.43 6.22 -10.12
C HIS A 550 -13.79 6.54 -8.75
N LEU A 551 -12.78 5.79 -8.35
CA LEU A 551 -12.04 6.06 -7.12
C LEU A 551 -11.12 7.29 -7.24
N TYR A 552 -10.78 7.70 -8.46
CA TYR A 552 -9.89 8.83 -8.68
C TYR A 552 -10.62 10.17 -8.51
N THR A 553 -10.01 11.10 -7.80
CA THR A 553 -10.47 12.49 -7.67
C THR A 553 -9.26 13.40 -7.80
N PRO A 554 -9.24 14.34 -8.75
CA PRO A 554 -8.15 15.29 -8.90
C PRO A 554 -7.84 16.02 -7.58
N TYR A 555 -6.59 16.05 -7.17
CA TYR A 555 -6.11 16.66 -5.92
C TYR A 555 -6.83 16.23 -4.64
N ASN A 556 -7.63 15.17 -4.71
CA ASN A 556 -8.49 14.74 -3.62
C ASN A 556 -9.57 15.77 -3.19
N ILE A 557 -9.94 16.68 -4.12
CA ILE A 557 -11.02 17.68 -3.95
C ILE A 557 -12.28 17.13 -4.61
N MET A 558 -13.30 16.83 -3.81
CA MET A 558 -14.60 16.36 -4.30
C MET A 558 -15.48 17.52 -4.76
N ALA A 559 -15.04 18.24 -5.79
CA ALA A 559 -15.77 19.34 -6.38
C ALA A 559 -15.76 19.26 -7.91
N LEU A 560 -16.83 19.70 -8.53
CA LEU A 560 -16.85 19.97 -9.97
C LEU A 560 -16.08 21.28 -10.21
N ASN A 561 -14.95 21.17 -10.86
CA ASN A 561 -14.08 22.28 -11.23
C ASN A 561 -13.50 22.06 -12.63
N TYR A 562 -12.74 23.01 -13.14
CA TYR A 562 -12.15 22.90 -14.47
C TYR A 562 -11.25 21.65 -14.63
N ASP A 563 -10.60 21.20 -13.56
CA ASP A 563 -9.75 20.00 -13.54
C ASP A 563 -10.59 18.71 -13.61
N SER A 564 -11.52 18.53 -12.68
CA SER A 564 -12.35 17.32 -12.59
C SER A 564 -13.29 17.18 -13.77
N MET A 565 -13.99 18.25 -14.15
CA MET A 565 -14.86 18.28 -15.33
C MET A 565 -14.05 18.13 -16.63
N GLY A 566 -12.87 18.76 -16.72
CA GLY A 566 -12.02 18.69 -17.90
C GLY A 566 -11.58 17.25 -18.20
N VAL A 567 -11.05 16.54 -17.20
CA VAL A 567 -10.66 15.12 -17.34
C VAL A 567 -11.87 14.24 -17.72
N GLU A 568 -12.99 14.45 -17.02
CA GLU A 568 -14.20 13.65 -17.24
C GLU A 568 -14.79 13.87 -18.63
N LEU A 569 -14.91 15.11 -19.06
CA LEU A 569 -15.47 15.47 -20.37
C LEU A 569 -14.56 15.05 -21.53
N VAL A 570 -13.23 15.16 -21.40
CA VAL A 570 -12.26 14.65 -22.39
C VAL A 570 -12.38 13.12 -22.51
N LEU A 571 -12.44 12.43 -21.37
CA LEU A 571 -12.58 10.97 -21.36
C LEU A 571 -13.91 10.53 -21.99
N LEU A 572 -15.00 11.16 -21.61
CA LEU A 572 -16.32 10.89 -22.19
C LEU A 572 -16.33 11.16 -23.69
N ALA A 573 -15.83 12.32 -24.14
CA ALA A 573 -15.73 12.65 -25.54
C ALA A 573 -14.97 11.59 -26.33
N GLY A 574 -13.78 11.19 -25.84
CA GLY A 574 -12.95 10.19 -26.49
C GLY A 574 -13.60 8.82 -26.53
N VAL A 575 -14.18 8.35 -25.42
CA VAL A 575 -14.83 7.02 -25.34
C VAL A 575 -16.11 6.97 -26.18
N LEU A 576 -16.94 8.00 -26.14
CA LEU A 576 -18.15 8.07 -26.96
C LEU A 576 -17.79 8.02 -28.43
N LEU A 577 -16.76 8.73 -28.86
CA LEU A 577 -16.31 8.76 -30.25
C LEU A 577 -15.67 7.42 -30.66
N ALA A 578 -14.78 6.87 -29.86
CA ALA A 578 -14.09 5.61 -30.15
C ALA A 578 -15.02 4.38 -30.17
N THR A 579 -16.12 4.46 -29.44
CA THR A 579 -17.10 3.35 -29.34
C THR A 579 -18.40 3.64 -30.10
N ALA A 580 -18.46 4.71 -30.87
CA ALA A 580 -19.65 5.11 -31.62
C ALA A 580 -20.08 4.02 -32.60
N ASP A 581 -21.37 3.83 -32.70
CA ASP A 581 -21.96 3.25 -33.89
C ASP A 581 -22.08 4.39 -34.93
N TYR A 582 -21.17 4.43 -35.90
CA TYR A 582 -21.05 5.53 -36.87
C TYR A 582 -22.27 5.66 -37.77
N GLN A 583 -23.20 4.72 -37.72
CA GLN A 583 -24.52 4.86 -38.38
C GLN A 583 -25.46 5.75 -37.56
N LYS A 584 -25.30 5.80 -36.23
CA LYS A 584 -26.12 6.58 -35.30
C LYS A 584 -25.50 7.92 -34.99
N LYS A 585 -26.14 9.02 -35.42
CA LYS A 585 -25.65 10.40 -35.25
C LYS A 585 -25.45 10.81 -33.78
N LEU A 586 -26.29 10.32 -32.87
CA LEU A 586 -26.36 10.76 -31.47
C LEU A 586 -25.02 10.70 -30.75
N TRP A 587 -24.28 9.60 -30.82
CA TRP A 587 -23.04 9.41 -30.04
C TRP A 587 -21.92 10.35 -30.49
N MET A 588 -21.87 10.68 -31.79
CA MET A 588 -20.89 11.65 -32.30
C MET A 588 -21.24 13.09 -31.89
N ILE A 589 -22.51 13.46 -31.83
CA ILE A 589 -22.96 14.77 -31.35
C ILE A 589 -22.70 14.87 -29.82
N LEU A 590 -23.07 13.84 -29.05
CA LEU A 590 -22.79 13.81 -27.60
C LEU A 590 -21.29 13.87 -27.28
N SER A 591 -20.44 13.19 -28.06
CA SER A 591 -19.00 13.31 -27.96
C SER A 591 -18.55 14.77 -28.20
N GLY A 592 -19.10 15.42 -29.21
CA GLY A 592 -18.83 16.84 -29.48
C GLY A 592 -19.29 17.77 -28.35
N LEU A 593 -20.49 17.53 -27.79
CA LEU A 593 -20.97 18.27 -26.60
C LEU A 593 -20.02 18.15 -25.44
N CYS A 594 -19.58 16.93 -25.11
CA CYS A 594 -18.57 16.72 -24.05
C CYS A 594 -17.26 17.45 -24.35
N PHE A 595 -16.78 17.38 -25.60
CA PHE A 595 -15.58 18.11 -26.02
C PHE A 595 -15.73 19.63 -25.93
N GLY A 596 -16.87 20.19 -26.32
CA GLY A 596 -17.18 21.61 -26.16
C GLY A 596 -17.15 22.05 -24.70
N GLY A 597 -17.71 21.23 -23.79
CA GLY A 597 -17.62 21.44 -22.37
C GLY A 597 -16.17 21.35 -21.86
N ALA A 598 -15.37 20.40 -22.37
CA ALA A 598 -13.95 20.29 -22.02
C ALA A 598 -13.14 21.53 -22.49
N VAL A 599 -13.48 22.12 -23.63
CA VAL A 599 -12.88 23.38 -24.10
C VAL A 599 -13.17 24.52 -23.13
N LEU A 600 -14.37 24.59 -22.53
CA LEU A 600 -14.65 25.58 -21.48
C LEU A 600 -13.82 25.36 -20.22
N CYS A 601 -13.41 24.11 -19.94
CA CYS A 601 -12.49 23.80 -18.84
C CYS A 601 -11.03 24.11 -19.19
N CYS A 602 -10.63 23.87 -20.44
CA CYS A 602 -9.26 24.07 -20.93
C CYS A 602 -9.29 24.60 -22.38
N PRO A 603 -9.25 25.93 -22.58
CA PRO A 603 -9.36 26.54 -23.92
C PRO A 603 -8.31 26.09 -24.93
N PHE A 604 -7.13 25.67 -24.43
CA PHE A 604 -6.03 25.17 -25.28
C PHE A 604 -6.37 23.86 -26.01
N LEU A 605 -7.47 23.19 -25.66
CA LEU A 605 -8.02 22.03 -26.39
C LEU A 605 -8.50 22.40 -27.80
N LEU A 606 -8.70 23.69 -28.11
CA LEU A 606 -8.91 24.14 -29.48
C LEU A 606 -7.76 23.72 -30.40
N GLY A 607 -6.51 23.66 -29.91
CA GLY A 607 -5.37 23.10 -30.64
C GLY A 607 -5.56 21.61 -30.98
N VAL A 608 -6.15 20.84 -30.08
CA VAL A 608 -6.46 19.42 -30.33
C VAL A 608 -7.58 19.28 -31.34
N TYR A 609 -8.58 20.16 -31.30
CA TYR A 609 -9.62 20.22 -32.33
C TYR A 609 -9.04 20.53 -33.72
N LEU A 610 -8.15 21.51 -33.85
CA LEU A 610 -7.46 21.81 -35.11
C LEU A 610 -6.62 20.61 -35.59
N LEU A 611 -5.93 19.90 -34.69
CA LEU A 611 -5.23 18.69 -35.07
C LEU A 611 -6.20 17.60 -35.58
N TYR A 612 -7.36 17.44 -34.96
CA TYR A 612 -8.40 16.53 -35.47
C TYR A 612 -8.88 16.92 -36.87
N ALA A 613 -9.09 18.20 -37.13
CA ALA A 613 -9.43 18.72 -38.46
C ALA A 613 -8.34 18.43 -39.51
N LEU A 614 -7.04 18.58 -39.12
CA LEU A 614 -5.92 18.24 -40.00
C LEU A 614 -5.86 16.74 -40.29
N CYS A 615 -6.08 15.89 -39.28
CA CYS A 615 -6.13 14.44 -39.45
C CYS A 615 -7.29 14.02 -40.39
N MET A 616 -8.46 14.65 -40.26
CA MET A 616 -9.59 14.46 -41.18
C MET A 616 -9.22 14.86 -42.60
N GLY A 617 -8.59 16.02 -42.80
CA GLY A 617 -8.12 16.47 -44.11
C GLY A 617 -7.10 15.51 -44.73
N ALA A 618 -6.13 15.06 -43.93
CA ALA A 618 -5.14 14.07 -44.35
C ALA A 618 -5.79 12.72 -44.73
N HIS A 619 -6.76 12.27 -43.97
CA HIS A 619 -7.54 11.06 -44.25
C HIS A 619 -8.25 11.17 -45.63
N CYS A 620 -8.92 12.31 -45.92
CA CYS A 620 -9.57 12.56 -47.17
C CYS A 620 -8.59 12.56 -48.36
N LEU A 621 -7.42 13.16 -48.19
CA LEU A 621 -6.37 13.21 -49.23
C LEU A 621 -5.79 11.82 -49.51
N LEU A 622 -5.45 11.04 -48.45
CA LEU A 622 -4.91 9.68 -48.59
C LEU A 622 -5.93 8.74 -49.24
N ARG A 623 -7.21 8.85 -48.88
CA ARG A 623 -8.29 8.08 -49.49
C ARG A 623 -8.44 8.37 -50.99
N LYS A 624 -8.35 9.65 -51.38
CA LYS A 624 -8.36 10.04 -52.82
C LYS A 624 -7.16 9.44 -53.59
N ARG A 625 -6.04 9.20 -52.92
CA ARG A 625 -4.83 8.58 -53.52
C ARG A 625 -4.88 7.01 -53.47
N GLY A 626 -6.01 6.41 -53.09
CA GLY A 626 -6.16 4.96 -53.01
C GLY A 626 -5.43 4.29 -51.83
N ASN A 627 -4.91 5.07 -50.90
CA ASN A 627 -4.25 4.54 -49.73
C ASN A 627 -5.27 4.25 -48.60
N THR A 628 -5.42 2.98 -48.24
CA THR A 628 -6.38 2.50 -47.23
C THR A 628 -5.78 2.31 -45.83
N THR A 629 -4.52 2.66 -45.61
CA THR A 629 -3.81 2.42 -44.33
C THR A 629 -4.45 3.20 -43.15
N LEU A 630 -5.11 4.31 -43.37
CA LEU A 630 -5.82 5.14 -42.41
C LEU A 630 -7.37 5.06 -42.54
N ASN A 631 -7.90 3.95 -43.03
CA ASN A 631 -9.34 3.79 -43.21
C ASN A 631 -10.07 3.59 -41.88
N SER A 632 -10.29 4.67 -41.14
CA SER A 632 -11.10 4.69 -39.92
C SER A 632 -12.22 5.69 -40.03
N GLU A 633 -13.46 5.28 -39.77
CA GLU A 633 -14.63 6.15 -39.72
C GLU A 633 -14.49 7.30 -38.70
N LEU A 634 -13.59 7.16 -37.75
CA LEU A 634 -13.24 8.22 -36.81
C LEU A 634 -12.85 9.53 -37.50
N PHE A 635 -12.10 9.45 -38.59
CA PHE A 635 -11.62 10.61 -39.36
C PHE A 635 -12.49 10.92 -40.59
N SER A 636 -13.67 10.34 -40.68
CA SER A 636 -14.57 10.66 -41.82
C SER A 636 -15.16 12.07 -41.70
N PRO A 637 -15.39 12.77 -42.82
CA PRO A 637 -16.00 14.11 -42.81
C PRO A 637 -17.34 14.16 -42.11
N ARG A 638 -18.13 13.09 -42.20
CA ARG A 638 -19.43 12.98 -41.53
C ARG A 638 -19.27 12.97 -40.04
N THR A 639 -18.33 12.15 -39.51
CA THR A 639 -18.05 12.04 -38.06
C THR A 639 -17.54 13.37 -37.53
N PHE A 640 -16.59 13.99 -38.24
CA PHE A 640 -16.06 15.31 -37.89
C PHE A 640 -17.14 16.37 -37.84
N PHE A 641 -18.01 16.44 -38.84
CA PHE A 641 -19.12 17.41 -38.90
C PHE A 641 -20.10 17.25 -37.72
N LEU A 642 -20.51 16.03 -37.40
CA LEU A 642 -21.44 15.76 -36.30
C LEU A 642 -20.81 16.06 -34.95
N PHE A 643 -19.53 15.73 -34.79
CA PHE A 643 -18.75 16.11 -33.61
C PHE A 643 -18.65 17.63 -33.46
N THR A 644 -18.31 18.33 -34.53
CA THR A 644 -18.25 19.79 -34.56
C THR A 644 -19.59 20.43 -34.23
N LEU A 645 -20.69 19.89 -34.72
CA LEU A 645 -22.04 20.36 -34.42
C LEU A 645 -22.32 20.31 -32.90
N GLY A 646 -21.94 19.21 -32.22
CA GLY A 646 -22.06 19.09 -30.78
C GLY A 646 -21.19 20.10 -30.04
N ALA A 647 -19.92 20.23 -30.42
CA ALA A 647 -18.98 21.17 -29.77
C ALA A 647 -19.43 22.62 -29.98
N ALA A 648 -19.88 22.97 -31.20
CA ALA A 648 -20.39 24.28 -31.53
C ALA A 648 -21.66 24.63 -30.75
N ALA A 649 -22.51 23.66 -30.42
CA ALA A 649 -23.72 23.91 -29.62
C ALA A 649 -23.37 24.46 -28.22
N ILE A 650 -22.40 23.89 -27.52
CA ILE A 650 -21.93 24.38 -26.23
C ILE A 650 -21.23 25.72 -26.38
N GLY A 651 -20.33 25.86 -27.36
CA GLY A 651 -19.66 27.13 -27.65
C GLY A 651 -20.62 28.26 -27.94
N THR A 652 -21.66 28.01 -28.78
CA THR A 652 -22.70 29.00 -29.09
C THR A 652 -23.50 29.35 -27.84
N ALA A 653 -23.91 28.39 -27.01
CA ALA A 653 -24.62 28.65 -25.77
C ALA A 653 -23.81 29.55 -24.84
N PHE A 654 -22.52 29.25 -24.68
CA PHE A 654 -21.59 30.05 -23.86
C PHE A 654 -21.47 31.50 -24.42
N LEU A 655 -21.30 31.66 -25.75
CA LEU A 655 -21.17 32.97 -26.38
C LEU A 655 -22.46 33.78 -26.26
N LEU A 656 -23.63 33.17 -26.47
CA LEU A 656 -24.94 33.81 -26.31
C LEU A 656 -25.20 34.23 -24.85
N PHE A 657 -24.63 33.52 -23.88
CA PHE A 657 -24.71 33.95 -22.48
C PHE A 657 -23.75 35.11 -22.16
N THR A 658 -22.51 35.04 -22.65
CA THR A 658 -21.44 35.95 -22.26
C THR A 658 -21.39 37.26 -23.03
N LEU A 659 -21.48 37.22 -24.39
CA LEU A 659 -21.30 38.40 -25.23
C LEU A 659 -22.32 39.52 -24.99
N PRO A 660 -23.63 39.25 -24.77
CA PRO A 660 -24.57 40.30 -24.45
C PRO A 660 -24.29 41.03 -23.13
N ARG A 661 -23.64 40.37 -22.18
CA ARG A 661 -23.29 40.93 -20.86
C ARG A 661 -22.02 41.77 -20.90
N VAL A 662 -21.04 41.34 -21.68
CA VAL A 662 -19.70 42.01 -21.75
C VAL A 662 -19.69 43.12 -22.81
N GLY A 663 -20.32 42.90 -23.92
CA GLY A 663 -20.14 43.72 -25.13
C GLY A 663 -18.77 43.44 -25.80
N VAL A 664 -18.69 43.73 -27.09
CA VAL A 664 -17.45 43.51 -27.86
C VAL A 664 -16.34 44.46 -27.42
N SER A 665 -16.66 45.75 -27.20
CA SER A 665 -15.70 46.74 -26.70
C SER A 665 -15.18 46.38 -25.30
N GLY A 666 -16.09 46.03 -24.37
CA GLY A 666 -15.74 45.65 -23.00
C GLY A 666 -14.81 44.44 -22.97
N LEU A 667 -15.03 43.45 -23.87
CA LEU A 667 -14.12 42.30 -23.97
C LEU A 667 -12.68 42.75 -24.34
N PHE A 668 -12.51 43.61 -25.36
CA PHE A 668 -11.18 44.06 -25.78
C PHE A 668 -10.52 44.99 -24.76
N GLU A 669 -11.26 45.80 -24.05
CA GLU A 669 -10.75 46.70 -23.00
C GLU A 669 -10.19 45.92 -21.83
N ASN A 670 -10.88 44.84 -21.40
CA ASN A 670 -10.46 44.02 -20.26
C ASN A 670 -9.41 42.96 -20.63
N LEU A 671 -9.37 42.48 -21.89
CA LEU A 671 -8.53 41.37 -22.33
C LEU A 671 -7.04 41.58 -22.03
N ARG A 672 -6.51 42.80 -22.18
CA ARG A 672 -5.09 43.11 -21.90
C ARG A 672 -4.71 42.89 -20.45
N TYR A 673 -5.64 43.13 -19.53
CA TYR A 673 -5.41 42.94 -18.08
C TYR A 673 -5.55 41.47 -17.69
N MET A 674 -6.44 40.73 -18.33
CA MET A 674 -6.61 39.32 -18.16
C MET A 674 -5.36 38.53 -18.62
N LEU A 675 -4.78 38.90 -19.75
CA LEU A 675 -3.56 38.27 -20.29
C LEU A 675 -2.31 38.62 -19.49
N ALA A 676 -2.34 39.71 -18.70
CA ALA A 676 -1.26 40.14 -17.82
C ALA A 676 -1.39 39.58 -16.39
N ASP A 677 -1.95 38.37 -16.23
CA ASP A 677 -2.12 37.77 -14.92
C ASP A 677 -0.76 37.54 -14.24
N PRO A 678 -0.52 38.10 -13.03
CA PRO A 678 0.75 37.97 -12.33
C PRO A 678 1.00 36.57 -11.78
N GLU A 679 -0.02 35.74 -11.59
CA GLU A 679 0.12 34.37 -11.12
C GLU A 679 0.64 33.45 -12.20
N HIS A 680 0.26 33.67 -13.45
CA HIS A 680 0.58 32.80 -14.58
C HIS A 680 1.61 33.45 -15.51
N ARG A 681 2.59 34.19 -14.99
CA ARG A 681 3.72 34.70 -15.76
C ARG A 681 4.47 33.57 -16.44
N ASN A 682 4.27 33.48 -17.74
CA ASN A 682 4.69 32.34 -18.54
C ASN A 682 5.98 32.66 -19.30
N GLY A 683 6.94 31.73 -19.19
CA GLY A 683 7.96 31.59 -20.20
C GLY A 683 7.33 31.28 -21.57
N GLY A 684 8.04 31.58 -22.68
CA GLY A 684 7.54 31.30 -24.03
C GLY A 684 7.23 29.80 -24.24
N PHE A 685 6.57 29.48 -25.35
CA PHE A 685 6.16 28.10 -25.72
C PHE A 685 7.26 27.05 -25.52
N GLY A 686 8.51 27.37 -25.93
CA GLY A 686 9.66 26.48 -25.78
C GLY A 686 9.97 26.13 -24.33
N SER A 687 9.89 27.11 -23.41
CA SER A 687 10.07 26.87 -21.98
C SER A 687 8.97 25.96 -21.39
N ARG A 688 7.73 26.10 -21.84
CA ARG A 688 6.64 25.23 -21.39
C ARG A 688 6.79 23.80 -21.87
N VAL A 689 7.24 23.61 -23.13
CA VAL A 689 7.57 22.28 -23.65
C VAL A 689 8.72 21.64 -22.84
N GLU A 690 9.75 22.41 -22.56
CA GLU A 690 10.89 21.95 -21.76
C GLU A 690 10.45 21.52 -20.34
N ILE A 691 9.64 22.36 -19.66
CA ILE A 691 9.10 22.05 -18.33
C ILE A 691 8.22 20.80 -18.37
N TYR A 692 7.41 20.61 -19.40
CA TYR A 692 6.59 19.42 -19.57
C TYR A 692 7.42 18.14 -19.61
N PHE A 693 8.44 18.11 -20.46
CA PHE A 693 9.32 16.95 -20.54
C PHE A 693 10.18 16.77 -19.28
N LYS A 694 10.66 17.86 -18.69
CA LYS A 694 11.38 17.80 -17.40
C LYS A 694 10.50 17.26 -16.29
N ALA A 695 9.23 17.67 -16.23
CA ALA A 695 8.29 17.18 -15.23
C ALA A 695 8.06 15.67 -15.34
N ILE A 696 7.92 15.13 -16.55
CA ILE A 696 7.71 13.70 -16.78
C ILE A 696 8.99 12.91 -16.49
N PHE A 697 10.16 13.37 -16.97
CA PHE A 697 11.37 12.55 -16.99
C PHE A 697 12.34 12.80 -15.82
N PHE A 698 12.28 13.96 -15.16
CA PHE A 698 13.34 14.39 -14.24
C PHE A 698 12.87 14.91 -12.87
N LEU A 699 11.59 15.04 -12.62
CA LEU A 699 11.12 15.86 -11.50
C LEU A 699 11.42 15.29 -10.12
N LYS A 700 11.44 13.95 -9.94
CA LYS A 700 11.79 13.33 -8.64
C LYS A 700 12.76 12.18 -8.80
N PRO A 701 13.74 12.02 -7.87
CA PRO A 701 14.78 10.99 -7.96
C PRO A 701 14.21 9.57 -8.13
N HIS A 702 13.08 9.29 -7.48
CA HIS A 702 12.45 7.96 -7.46
C HIS A 702 11.83 7.58 -8.81
N PHE A 703 11.26 8.54 -9.54
CA PHE A 703 10.71 8.26 -10.88
C PHE A 703 11.79 8.07 -11.95
N LYS A 704 12.99 8.57 -11.74
CA LYS A 704 14.11 8.41 -12.69
C LYS A 704 14.41 6.95 -12.98
N TYR A 705 14.55 6.12 -11.95
CA TYR A 705 14.89 4.70 -12.09
C TYR A 705 13.84 3.92 -12.86
N ALA A 706 12.57 4.23 -12.60
CA ALA A 706 11.46 3.64 -13.33
C ALA A 706 11.48 4.04 -14.81
N ILE A 707 11.68 5.32 -15.12
CA ILE A 707 11.78 5.82 -16.49
C ILE A 707 13.01 5.27 -17.19
N TYR A 708 14.17 5.19 -16.52
CA TYR A 708 15.38 4.58 -17.09
C TYR A 708 15.17 3.09 -17.39
N SER A 709 14.44 2.37 -16.52
CA SER A 709 14.05 0.97 -16.77
C SER A 709 13.17 0.85 -18.01
N TYR A 710 12.22 1.78 -18.22
CA TYR A 710 11.40 1.83 -19.43
C TYR A 710 12.18 2.19 -20.67
N CYS A 711 13.10 3.15 -20.58
CA CYS A 711 13.96 3.51 -21.70
C CYS A 711 14.89 2.36 -22.09
N ALA A 712 15.50 1.70 -21.11
CA ALA A 712 16.34 0.53 -21.34
C ALA A 712 15.55 -0.60 -22.00
N MET A 713 14.34 -0.85 -21.56
CA MET A 713 13.44 -1.84 -22.12
C MET A 713 13.01 -1.48 -23.55
N ALA A 714 12.68 -0.22 -23.81
CA ALA A 714 12.36 0.24 -25.16
C ALA A 714 13.55 0.02 -26.11
N LEU A 715 14.77 0.27 -25.63
CA LEU A 715 15.98 -0.02 -26.39
C LEU A 715 16.15 -1.52 -26.66
N VAL A 716 15.93 -2.38 -25.66
CA VAL A 716 15.96 -3.85 -25.85
C VAL A 716 14.90 -4.29 -26.85
N MET A 717 13.70 -3.70 -26.83
CA MET A 717 12.65 -3.96 -27.84
C MET A 717 13.07 -3.59 -29.25
N LEU A 718 13.78 -2.47 -29.41
CA LEU A 718 14.28 -2.02 -30.72
C LEU A 718 15.38 -2.93 -31.27
N LEU A 719 16.23 -3.46 -30.39
CA LEU A 719 17.36 -4.32 -30.74
C LEU A 719 16.94 -5.77 -31.00
N ASP A 720 15.92 -6.30 -30.32
CA ASP A 720 15.47 -7.69 -30.49
C ASP A 720 14.30 -7.82 -31.49
N ARG A 721 14.60 -7.69 -32.78
CA ARG A 721 13.60 -7.74 -33.86
C ARG A 721 12.80 -9.04 -33.95
N LYS A 722 13.40 -10.20 -33.59
CA LYS A 722 12.74 -11.52 -33.73
C LYS A 722 11.97 -11.98 -32.49
N ARG A 723 12.38 -11.53 -31.31
CA ARG A 723 11.84 -11.96 -30.01
C ARG A 723 11.32 -10.80 -29.15
N ARG A 724 11.11 -9.62 -29.75
CA ARG A 724 10.71 -8.40 -29.05
C ARG A 724 9.45 -8.54 -28.20
N THR A 725 8.49 -9.33 -28.67
CA THR A 725 7.24 -9.57 -27.93
C THR A 725 7.46 -10.39 -26.66
N HIS A 726 8.39 -11.38 -26.68
CA HIS A 726 8.59 -12.29 -25.57
C HIS A 726 9.31 -11.63 -24.39
N ARG A 727 10.48 -11.06 -24.65
CA ARG A 727 11.34 -10.50 -23.60
C ARG A 727 10.83 -9.16 -23.10
N ALA A 728 10.36 -8.29 -23.98
CA ALA A 728 9.91 -6.97 -23.64
C ALA A 728 8.72 -6.97 -22.67
N MET A 729 7.71 -7.82 -22.93
CA MET A 729 6.55 -7.92 -22.06
C MET A 729 6.95 -8.36 -20.64
N TYR A 730 7.86 -9.31 -20.52
CA TYR A 730 8.30 -9.84 -19.24
C TYR A 730 9.07 -8.81 -18.42
N VAL A 731 10.06 -8.16 -19.04
CA VAL A 731 10.84 -7.09 -18.41
C VAL A 731 9.95 -5.91 -18.05
N PHE A 732 9.01 -5.57 -18.94
CA PHE A 732 8.07 -4.47 -18.74
C PHE A 732 7.21 -4.64 -17.49
N ILE A 733 6.62 -5.82 -17.29
CA ILE A 733 5.77 -6.07 -16.13
C ILE A 733 6.62 -6.07 -14.85
N THR A 734 7.84 -6.63 -14.91
CA THR A 734 8.77 -6.57 -13.78
C THR A 734 9.17 -5.14 -13.45
N ALA A 735 9.48 -4.32 -14.47
CA ALA A 735 9.79 -2.89 -14.27
C ALA A 735 8.62 -2.11 -13.66
N ALA A 736 7.39 -2.41 -14.08
CA ALA A 736 6.21 -1.79 -13.49
C ALA A 736 6.04 -2.13 -12.01
N ILE A 737 6.29 -3.39 -11.61
CA ILE A 737 6.25 -3.79 -10.19
C ILE A 737 7.31 -3.05 -9.38
N VAL A 738 8.56 -2.99 -9.88
CA VAL A 738 9.65 -2.25 -9.22
C VAL A 738 9.27 -0.80 -9.03
N MET A 739 8.71 -0.17 -10.06
CA MET A 739 8.28 1.22 -10.04
C MET A 739 7.18 1.47 -9.01
N TYR A 740 6.17 0.60 -8.92
CA TYR A 740 5.13 0.71 -7.89
C TYR A 740 5.68 0.44 -6.49
N ALA A 741 6.60 -0.50 -6.35
CA ALA A 741 7.28 -0.73 -5.08
C ALA A 741 8.05 0.50 -4.61
N GLU A 742 8.78 1.17 -5.50
CA GLU A 742 9.46 2.44 -5.20
C GLU A 742 8.48 3.54 -4.79
N MET A 743 7.32 3.64 -5.47
CA MET A 743 6.27 4.61 -5.10
C MET A 743 5.67 4.34 -3.72
N LEU A 744 5.49 3.07 -3.32
CA LEU A 744 5.01 2.70 -1.99
C LEU A 744 6.03 3.01 -0.88
N LEU A 745 7.31 2.99 -1.20
CA LEU A 745 8.40 3.26 -0.28
C LEU A 745 8.68 4.75 -0.09
N LEU A 746 8.02 5.64 -0.87
CA LEU A 746 8.18 7.10 -0.71
C LEU A 746 7.60 7.55 0.64
N PRO A 747 8.40 8.15 1.53
CA PRO A 747 7.96 8.57 2.85
C PRO A 747 6.94 9.72 2.84
N GLU A 748 6.80 10.45 1.73
CA GLU A 748 5.96 11.64 1.58
C GLU A 748 4.86 11.43 0.53
N LEU A 749 3.84 10.67 0.85
CA LEU A 749 2.64 10.57 0.03
C LEU A 749 1.65 11.67 0.41
N HIS A 750 1.99 12.92 0.07
CA HIS A 750 1.06 14.05 0.18
C HIS A 750 -0.07 13.95 -0.85
N SER A 751 -1.17 14.63 -0.58
CA SER A 751 -2.34 14.70 -1.47
C SER A 751 -2.01 15.07 -2.92
N HIS A 752 -0.92 15.81 -3.14
CA HIS A 752 -0.46 16.23 -4.46
C HIS A 752 0.31 15.13 -5.23
N THR A 753 1.07 14.27 -4.54
CA THR A 753 1.77 13.14 -5.17
C THR A 753 0.83 12.01 -5.59
N TYR A 754 -0.37 12.01 -5.06
CA TYR A 754 -1.44 11.09 -5.44
C TYR A 754 -1.68 11.05 -6.97
N ASN A 755 -1.59 12.18 -7.65
CA ASN A 755 -1.75 12.23 -9.10
C ASN A 755 -0.60 11.54 -9.86
N ALA A 756 0.59 11.49 -9.28
CA ALA A 756 1.77 10.93 -9.93
C ALA A 756 1.71 9.40 -10.12
N ILE A 757 0.85 8.70 -9.39
CA ILE A 757 0.65 7.24 -9.56
C ILE A 757 0.07 6.87 -10.93
N MET A 758 -0.49 7.85 -11.65
CA MET A 758 -1.10 7.63 -12.96
C MET A 758 -0.07 7.43 -14.07
N LEU A 759 1.12 8.02 -13.93
CA LEU A 759 2.17 7.99 -14.95
C LEU A 759 2.63 6.57 -15.37
N PRO A 760 2.82 5.61 -14.46
CA PRO A 760 3.22 4.24 -14.81
C PRO A 760 2.31 3.57 -15.82
N LEU A 761 1.00 3.71 -15.65
CA LEU A 761 0.02 3.08 -16.52
C LEU A 761 0.04 3.65 -17.95
N VAL A 762 0.46 4.91 -18.12
CA VAL A 762 0.64 5.51 -19.44
C VAL A 762 1.71 4.76 -20.24
N PHE A 763 2.86 4.51 -19.63
CA PHE A 763 3.95 3.75 -20.28
C PHE A 763 3.57 2.30 -20.54
N MET A 764 2.88 1.66 -19.61
CA MET A 764 2.35 0.30 -19.81
C MET A 764 1.34 0.25 -20.94
N GLY A 765 0.47 1.24 -21.03
CA GLY A 765 -0.57 1.32 -22.05
C GLY A 765 0.01 1.40 -23.45
N ILE A 766 0.97 2.31 -23.68
CA ILE A 766 1.60 2.44 -25.00
C ILE A 766 2.34 1.16 -25.39
N THR A 767 3.05 0.52 -24.44
CA THR A 767 3.75 -0.74 -24.71
C THR A 767 2.78 -1.87 -25.01
N ALA A 768 1.68 -1.99 -24.25
CA ALA A 768 0.64 -2.98 -24.52
C ALA A 768 0.03 -2.76 -25.91
N TYR A 769 -0.27 -1.51 -26.29
CA TYR A 769 -0.78 -1.19 -27.62
C TYR A 769 0.17 -1.60 -28.74
N VAL A 770 1.48 -1.31 -28.58
CA VAL A 770 2.51 -1.69 -29.57
C VAL A 770 2.58 -3.20 -29.74
N LEU A 771 2.45 -3.97 -28.64
CA LEU A 771 2.53 -5.43 -28.61
C LEU A 771 1.24 -6.12 -29.09
N CYS A 772 0.07 -5.48 -29.02
CA CYS A 772 -1.19 -6.03 -29.51
C CYS A 772 -1.12 -6.29 -31.03
N GLN A 773 -1.61 -7.46 -31.45
CA GLN A 773 -1.83 -7.79 -32.88
C GLN A 773 -3.08 -7.08 -33.41
N ASN A 774 -4.19 -7.23 -32.69
CA ASN A 774 -5.46 -6.56 -32.98
C ASN A 774 -5.53 -5.24 -32.25
N LYS A 775 -4.95 -4.19 -32.86
CA LYS A 775 -4.80 -2.86 -32.24
C LYS A 775 -6.15 -2.14 -32.17
N PRO A 776 -6.63 -1.72 -30.98
CA PRO A 776 -7.83 -0.90 -30.85
C PRO A 776 -7.52 0.55 -31.23
N ARG A 777 -7.42 0.83 -32.56
CA ARG A 777 -6.94 2.09 -33.13
C ARG A 777 -7.81 3.30 -32.74
N GLU A 778 -9.11 3.12 -32.67
CA GLU A 778 -10.06 4.16 -32.30
C GLU A 778 -9.87 4.59 -30.84
N LEU A 779 -9.70 3.65 -29.91
CA LEU A 779 -9.39 3.97 -28.50
C LEU A 779 -8.01 4.62 -28.36
N PHE A 780 -7.04 4.17 -29.16
CA PHE A 780 -5.72 4.77 -29.14
C PHE A 780 -5.78 6.24 -29.59
N ALA A 781 -6.42 6.54 -30.73
CA ALA A 781 -6.50 7.89 -31.24
C ALA A 781 -7.40 8.81 -30.39
N ALA A 782 -8.62 8.36 -30.06
CA ALA A 782 -9.62 9.22 -29.44
C ALA A 782 -9.54 9.31 -27.91
N VAL A 783 -8.89 8.35 -27.23
CA VAL A 783 -8.76 8.38 -25.77
C VAL A 783 -7.30 8.53 -25.34
N PHE A 784 -6.41 7.65 -25.81
CA PHE A 784 -5.03 7.68 -25.36
C PHE A 784 -4.28 8.92 -25.85
N VAL A 785 -4.27 9.16 -27.17
CA VAL A 785 -3.56 10.31 -27.76
C VAL A 785 -4.21 11.63 -27.34
N SER A 786 -5.55 11.71 -27.37
CA SER A 786 -6.26 12.92 -26.93
C SER A 786 -6.01 13.23 -25.45
N GLY A 787 -5.92 12.21 -24.58
CA GLY A 787 -5.59 12.38 -23.17
C GLY A 787 -4.14 12.88 -22.95
N ILE A 788 -3.18 12.37 -23.74
CA ILE A 788 -1.79 12.90 -23.72
C ILE A 788 -1.77 14.36 -24.18
N LEU A 789 -2.46 14.68 -25.26
CA LEU A 789 -2.57 16.07 -25.74
C LEU A 789 -3.25 16.97 -24.71
N TYR A 790 -4.30 16.49 -24.06
CA TYR A 790 -4.95 17.21 -22.96
C TYR A 790 -3.97 17.46 -21.80
N SER A 791 -3.12 16.49 -21.45
CA SER A 791 -2.12 16.67 -20.39
C SER A 791 -1.14 17.82 -20.72
N PHE A 792 -0.79 17.98 -21.98
CA PHE A 792 0.02 19.10 -22.43
C PHE A 792 -0.75 20.42 -22.40
N CYS A 793 -2.01 20.43 -22.88
CA CYS A 793 -2.87 21.62 -22.89
C CYS A 793 -3.09 22.18 -21.48
N ILE A 794 -3.43 21.30 -20.50
CA ILE A 794 -3.67 21.74 -19.13
C ILE A 794 -2.37 22.19 -18.44
N HIS A 795 -1.25 21.53 -18.74
CA HIS A 795 0.06 21.96 -18.27
C HIS A 795 0.44 23.34 -18.81
N TYR A 796 0.10 23.61 -20.08
CA TYR A 796 0.36 24.91 -20.71
C TYR A 796 -0.36 26.05 -19.99
N GLY A 797 -1.59 25.79 -19.52
CA GLY A 797 -2.42 26.74 -18.76
C GLY A 797 -2.15 26.80 -17.25
N SER A 798 -1.32 25.92 -16.69
CA SER A 798 -1.08 25.81 -15.26
C SER A 798 0.38 25.89 -14.88
N ASN A 799 0.67 26.28 -13.64
CA ASN A 799 2.02 26.32 -13.05
C ASN A 799 2.35 25.06 -12.22
N GLN A 800 1.44 24.08 -12.11
CA GLN A 800 1.55 22.98 -11.13
C GLN A 800 2.33 21.76 -11.62
N SER A 801 3.04 21.85 -12.77
CA SER A 801 4.01 20.83 -13.21
C SER A 801 3.43 19.40 -13.32
N ILE A 802 4.12 18.40 -12.74
CA ILE A 802 3.78 16.97 -12.88
C ILE A 802 2.39 16.63 -12.31
N TYR A 803 1.91 17.39 -11.34
CA TYR A 803 0.62 17.11 -10.69
C TYR A 803 -0.55 17.29 -11.66
N VAL A 804 -0.56 18.40 -12.41
CA VAL A 804 -1.56 18.68 -13.44
C VAL A 804 -1.43 17.72 -14.63
N ILE A 805 -0.19 17.42 -15.04
CA ILE A 805 0.09 16.48 -16.12
C ILE A 805 -0.45 15.09 -15.78
N SER A 806 -0.11 14.59 -14.59
CA SER A 806 -0.51 13.25 -14.16
C SER A 806 -2.00 13.11 -13.88
N MET A 807 -2.67 14.19 -13.49
CA MET A 807 -4.12 14.24 -13.37
C MET A 807 -4.81 13.93 -14.70
N ALA A 808 -4.39 14.57 -15.77
CA ALA A 808 -4.92 14.31 -17.12
C ALA A 808 -4.69 12.85 -17.56
N PHE A 809 -3.66 12.19 -17.00
CA PHE A 809 -3.40 10.77 -17.29
C PHE A 809 -4.44 9.81 -16.71
N ALA A 810 -5.33 10.24 -15.84
CA ALA A 810 -6.45 9.41 -15.39
C ALA A 810 -7.33 8.96 -16.58
N ALA A 811 -7.57 9.83 -17.55
CA ALA A 811 -8.27 9.50 -18.78
C ALA A 811 -7.47 8.53 -19.67
N VAL A 812 -6.15 8.75 -19.80
CA VAL A 812 -5.24 7.89 -20.56
C VAL A 812 -5.18 6.47 -19.99
N ASN A 813 -5.21 6.36 -18.67
CA ASN A 813 -5.10 5.09 -17.95
C ASN A 813 -6.28 4.16 -18.21
N VAL A 814 -7.47 4.70 -18.47
CA VAL A 814 -8.62 3.89 -18.90
C VAL A 814 -8.30 3.16 -20.21
N ALA A 815 -7.75 3.85 -21.21
CA ALA A 815 -7.33 3.22 -22.47
C ALA A 815 -6.16 2.25 -22.24
N SER A 816 -5.18 2.60 -21.39
CA SER A 816 -4.04 1.77 -21.06
C SER A 816 -4.44 0.42 -20.49
N LEU A 817 -5.40 0.40 -19.57
CA LEU A 817 -5.95 -0.83 -18.98
C LEU A 817 -6.71 -1.68 -20.02
N LEU A 818 -7.42 -1.03 -20.96
CA LEU A 818 -8.08 -1.75 -22.05
C LEU A 818 -7.06 -2.38 -23.01
N PHE A 819 -5.93 -1.71 -23.28
CA PHE A 819 -4.85 -2.27 -24.09
C PHE A 819 -4.18 -3.45 -23.42
N LEU A 820 -3.93 -3.36 -22.11
CA LEU A 820 -3.47 -4.51 -21.31
C LEU A 820 -4.48 -5.66 -21.37
N GLY A 821 -5.77 -5.37 -21.29
CA GLY A 821 -6.84 -6.36 -21.41
C GLY A 821 -6.87 -7.05 -22.76
N GLN A 822 -6.70 -6.30 -23.82
CA GLN A 822 -6.61 -6.83 -25.18
C GLN A 822 -5.38 -7.73 -25.33
N LEU A 823 -4.21 -7.29 -24.85
CA LEU A 823 -2.98 -8.07 -24.91
C LEU A 823 -3.10 -9.38 -24.11
N LEU A 824 -3.66 -9.34 -22.89
CA LEU A 824 -3.90 -10.55 -22.08
C LEU A 824 -4.89 -11.51 -22.74
N ARG A 825 -5.89 -10.98 -23.47
CA ARG A 825 -6.85 -11.78 -24.25
C ARG A 825 -6.15 -12.47 -25.40
N GLU A 826 -5.36 -11.77 -26.21
CA GLU A 826 -4.60 -12.30 -27.32
C GLU A 826 -3.62 -13.40 -26.87
N MET A 827 -2.92 -13.19 -25.75
CA MET A 827 -2.05 -14.22 -25.14
C MET A 827 -2.78 -15.50 -24.75
N ARG A 828 -4.07 -15.39 -24.45
CA ARG A 828 -4.92 -16.52 -24.07
C ARG A 828 -5.49 -17.23 -25.29
N GLU A 829 -5.95 -16.48 -26.29
CA GLU A 829 -6.70 -16.99 -27.46
C GLU A 829 -5.77 -17.51 -28.56
N THR A 830 -4.54 -16.98 -28.65
CA THR A 830 -3.55 -17.36 -29.67
C THR A 830 -2.26 -17.85 -29.01
N PRO A 831 -2.27 -19.00 -28.32
CA PRO A 831 -1.10 -19.49 -27.58
C PRO A 831 0.11 -19.76 -28.46
N ASP A 832 -0.07 -20.12 -29.74
CA ASP A 832 1.00 -20.48 -30.68
C ASP A 832 1.76 -19.25 -31.21
N SER A 833 1.13 -18.06 -31.24
CA SER A 833 1.78 -16.81 -31.64
C SER A 833 2.62 -16.19 -30.52
N PHE A 834 2.42 -16.64 -29.28
CA PHE A 834 3.18 -16.27 -28.11
C PHE A 834 3.82 -17.52 -27.50
N THR A 835 5.00 -17.90 -27.94
CA THR A 835 5.77 -19.06 -27.48
C THR A 835 6.30 -18.91 -26.05
N TYR A 836 5.43 -18.53 -25.12
CA TYR A 836 5.78 -18.42 -23.71
C TYR A 836 5.56 -19.74 -22.95
N PRO A 837 6.48 -20.10 -22.02
CA PRO A 837 6.16 -21.06 -21.00
C PRO A 837 4.92 -20.64 -20.22
N VAL A 838 4.06 -21.60 -19.86
CA VAL A 838 2.82 -21.33 -19.09
C VAL A 838 3.10 -20.57 -17.78
N ALA A 839 4.28 -20.79 -17.18
CA ALA A 839 4.72 -20.08 -15.99
C ALA A 839 4.87 -18.56 -16.22
N MET A 840 5.42 -18.14 -17.36
CA MET A 840 5.60 -16.73 -17.74
C MET A 840 4.27 -16.01 -17.89
N LYS A 841 3.29 -16.61 -18.55
CA LYS A 841 1.93 -16.04 -18.67
C LYS A 841 1.28 -15.79 -17.31
N ARG A 842 1.55 -16.66 -16.33
CA ARG A 842 1.04 -16.52 -14.97
C ARG A 842 1.74 -15.41 -14.20
N ILE A 843 3.06 -15.31 -14.31
CA ILE A 843 3.83 -14.22 -13.70
C ILE A 843 3.32 -12.89 -14.24
N CYS A 844 3.16 -12.77 -15.55
CA CYS A 844 2.59 -11.56 -16.16
C CYS A 844 1.21 -11.20 -15.60
N LEU A 845 0.31 -12.18 -15.50
CA LEU A 845 -1.02 -11.95 -14.96
C LEU A 845 -0.98 -11.53 -13.48
N VAL A 846 -0.19 -12.23 -12.66
CA VAL A 846 -0.03 -11.92 -11.23
C VAL A 846 0.56 -10.52 -11.07
N SER A 847 1.54 -10.13 -11.88
CA SER A 847 2.15 -8.81 -11.85
C SER A 847 1.14 -7.69 -12.16
N VAL A 848 0.32 -7.87 -13.19
CA VAL A 848 -0.75 -6.90 -13.53
C VAL A 848 -1.78 -6.83 -12.40
N VAL A 849 -2.20 -7.97 -11.85
CA VAL A 849 -3.17 -7.99 -10.73
C VAL A 849 -2.58 -7.30 -9.50
N ALA A 850 -1.34 -7.60 -9.13
CA ALA A 850 -0.66 -6.95 -8.00
C ALA A 850 -0.60 -5.43 -8.19
N MET A 851 -0.22 -4.97 -9.38
CA MET A 851 -0.18 -3.55 -9.71
C MET A 851 -1.55 -2.87 -9.55
N LEU A 852 -2.62 -3.48 -10.07
CA LEU A 852 -3.98 -2.92 -9.97
C LEU A 852 -4.48 -2.87 -8.53
N VAL A 853 -4.19 -3.90 -7.74
CA VAL A 853 -4.51 -3.94 -6.31
C VAL A 853 -3.75 -2.86 -5.55
N MET A 854 -2.45 -2.70 -5.83
CA MET A 854 -1.62 -1.67 -5.20
C MET A 854 -2.11 -0.27 -5.56
N GLN A 855 -2.46 -0.02 -6.82
CA GLN A 855 -3.03 1.26 -7.24
C GLN A 855 -4.36 1.57 -6.54
N GLY A 856 -5.26 0.60 -6.49
CA GLY A 856 -6.54 0.75 -5.78
C GLY A 856 -6.36 0.99 -4.29
N ALA A 857 -5.50 0.20 -3.63
CA ALA A 857 -5.18 0.35 -2.22
C ALA A 857 -4.55 1.73 -1.92
N PHE A 858 -3.65 2.20 -2.78
CA PHE A 858 -3.04 3.52 -2.65
C PHE A 858 -4.09 4.63 -2.78
N GLN A 859 -4.95 4.58 -3.80
CA GLN A 859 -6.01 5.58 -3.98
C GLN A 859 -6.97 5.62 -2.80
N ILE A 860 -7.42 4.46 -2.31
CA ILE A 860 -8.30 4.37 -1.14
C ILE A 860 -7.57 4.86 0.11
N GLY A 861 -6.35 4.38 0.36
CA GLY A 861 -5.57 4.74 1.55
C GLY A 861 -5.22 6.23 1.61
N SER A 862 -4.82 6.84 0.50
CA SER A 862 -4.56 8.28 0.42
C SER A 862 -5.83 9.10 0.70
N LYS A 863 -6.95 8.70 0.10
CA LYS A 863 -8.25 9.38 0.32
C LYS A 863 -8.78 9.20 1.74
N ALA A 864 -8.55 8.03 2.35
CA ALA A 864 -9.04 7.75 3.69
C ALA A 864 -8.29 8.52 4.78
N ARG A 865 -7.02 8.88 4.53
CA ARG A 865 -6.17 9.53 5.54
C ARG A 865 -6.07 11.03 5.40
N HIS A 866 -6.09 11.54 4.18
CA HIS A 866 -5.79 12.94 3.91
C HIS A 866 -6.94 13.66 3.23
N VAL A 867 -7.11 14.90 3.61
CA VAL A 867 -8.00 15.87 2.98
C VAL A 867 -7.15 17.03 2.44
N PHE A 868 -7.52 17.55 1.29
CA PHE A 868 -6.82 18.66 0.66
C PHE A 868 -6.77 19.89 1.58
N TRP A 869 -5.57 20.42 1.82
CA TRP A 869 -5.27 21.55 2.71
C TRP A 869 -5.66 21.40 4.19
N GLU A 870 -6.14 20.22 4.61
CA GLU A 870 -6.55 19.99 5.99
C GLU A 870 -5.67 19.01 6.77
N GLY A 871 -4.97 18.14 6.09
CA GLY A 871 -4.17 17.10 6.73
C GLY A 871 -4.91 15.80 7.00
N SER A 872 -4.73 15.21 8.18
CA SER A 872 -5.33 13.92 8.54
C SER A 872 -6.81 14.05 8.90
N ILE A 873 -7.63 13.10 8.47
CA ILE A 873 -9.07 13.05 8.77
C ILE A 873 -9.35 13.06 10.27
N ASP A 874 -8.48 12.43 11.07
CA ASP A 874 -8.66 12.27 12.51
C ASP A 874 -8.67 13.61 13.27
N THR A 875 -8.07 14.65 12.67
CA THR A 875 -8.06 16.02 13.27
C THR A 875 -9.31 16.83 12.95
N LEU A 876 -10.20 16.33 12.08
CA LEU A 876 -11.35 17.06 11.55
C LEU A 876 -12.62 16.68 12.29
N GLN A 877 -12.78 17.18 13.53
CA GLN A 877 -13.86 16.77 14.42
C GLN A 877 -14.90 17.88 14.70
N THR A 878 -14.61 19.13 14.31
CA THR A 878 -15.51 20.26 14.59
C THR A 878 -16.37 20.58 13.39
N GLU A 879 -17.67 20.52 13.56
CA GLU A 879 -18.66 20.85 12.52
C GLU A 879 -18.84 22.36 12.38
N ILE A 880 -18.83 22.83 11.14
CA ILE A 880 -19.26 24.18 10.78
C ILE A 880 -20.79 24.15 10.65
N THR A 881 -21.49 24.97 11.41
CA THR A 881 -22.95 24.89 11.52
C THR A 881 -23.68 25.92 10.66
N GLU A 882 -23.04 26.97 10.22
CA GLU A 882 -23.65 28.11 9.51
C GLU A 882 -22.83 28.49 8.28
N GLY A 883 -23.46 29.14 7.31
CA GLY A 883 -22.82 29.69 6.12
C GLY A 883 -22.51 28.68 5.02
N PRO A 884 -21.76 29.08 3.99
CA PRO A 884 -21.50 28.27 2.79
C PRO A 884 -20.86 26.90 3.06
N ALA A 885 -20.11 26.79 4.17
CA ALA A 885 -19.44 25.55 4.57
C ALA A 885 -20.24 24.72 5.61
N ALA A 886 -21.50 25.08 5.91
CA ALA A 886 -22.32 24.37 6.88
C ALA A 886 -22.39 22.86 6.56
N GLY A 887 -22.30 22.04 7.62
CA GLY A 887 -22.26 20.59 7.55
C GLY A 887 -20.90 19.96 7.28
N LEU A 888 -19.84 20.75 7.08
CA LEU A 888 -18.46 20.26 6.93
C LEU A 888 -17.76 20.13 8.28
N LEU A 889 -16.85 19.16 8.37
CA LEU A 889 -16.00 18.89 9.54
C LEU A 889 -14.59 19.42 9.29
N THR A 890 -14.05 20.23 10.20
CA THR A 890 -12.70 20.79 10.11
C THR A 890 -12.02 20.80 11.49
N THR A 891 -10.84 21.39 11.60
CA THR A 891 -10.15 21.54 12.89
C THR A 891 -10.84 22.61 13.74
N PRO A 892 -10.79 22.52 15.10
CA PRO A 892 -11.39 23.52 15.99
C PRO A 892 -10.93 24.94 15.69
N GLN A 893 -9.64 25.10 15.37
CA GLN A 893 -9.04 26.41 15.06
C GLN A 893 -9.61 27.03 13.78
N LYS A 894 -9.76 26.22 12.71
CA LYS A 894 -10.35 26.70 11.46
C LYS A 894 -11.84 26.98 11.59
N ALA A 895 -12.57 26.14 12.33
CA ALA A 895 -13.99 26.37 12.59
C ALA A 895 -14.22 27.66 13.36
N GLN A 896 -13.41 27.93 14.39
CA GLN A 896 -13.48 29.20 15.14
C GLN A 896 -13.21 30.38 14.22
N GLU A 897 -12.12 30.35 13.44
CA GLU A 897 -11.75 31.40 12.51
C GLU A 897 -12.85 31.67 11.46
N TYR A 898 -13.41 30.58 10.90
CA TYR A 898 -14.52 30.66 9.97
C TYR A 898 -15.73 31.37 10.59
N ASN A 899 -16.17 30.95 11.79
CA ASN A 899 -17.34 31.49 12.46
C ASN A 899 -17.17 32.97 12.85
N GLU A 900 -15.98 33.36 13.25
CA GLU A 900 -15.67 34.77 13.57
C GLU A 900 -15.77 35.67 12.33
N ILE A 901 -15.20 35.24 11.18
CA ILE A 901 -15.28 35.96 9.91
C ILE A 901 -16.73 35.98 9.38
N TYR A 902 -17.42 34.84 9.46
CA TYR A 902 -18.81 34.75 9.02
C TYR A 902 -19.73 35.76 9.75
N ARG A 903 -19.58 35.85 11.06
CA ARG A 903 -20.32 36.85 11.86
C ARG A 903 -20.01 38.30 11.46
N ASP A 904 -18.75 38.60 11.16
CA ASP A 904 -18.40 39.94 10.68
C ASP A 904 -19.08 40.22 9.31
N LEU A 905 -19.13 39.24 8.41
CA LEU A 905 -19.71 39.35 7.09
C LEU A 905 -21.24 39.42 7.11
N SER A 906 -21.91 38.74 8.03
CA SER A 906 -23.37 38.77 8.14
C SER A 906 -23.93 40.18 8.44
N ALA A 907 -23.09 41.06 8.97
CA ALA A 907 -23.46 42.46 9.18
C ALA A 907 -23.73 43.23 7.86
N TYR A 908 -23.30 42.73 6.72
CA TYR A 908 -23.49 43.35 5.42
C TYR A 908 -24.78 42.93 4.68
N TRP A 909 -25.50 41.91 5.15
CA TRP A 909 -26.67 41.31 4.45
C TRP A 909 -27.83 42.29 4.22
N SER A 910 -27.90 43.41 4.94
CA SER A 910 -28.90 44.44 4.74
C SER A 910 -28.51 45.50 3.68
N MET A 911 -27.35 45.32 3.02
CA MET A 911 -26.75 46.34 2.14
C MET A 911 -26.65 45.86 0.66
N GLU A 912 -27.70 45.24 0.16
CA GLU A 912 -27.73 44.54 -1.12
C GLU A 912 -27.44 45.38 -2.37
N GLU A 913 -27.59 46.70 -2.30
CA GLU A 913 -27.39 47.62 -3.44
C GLU A 913 -25.94 48.06 -3.62
N ASP A 914 -25.05 47.82 -2.64
CA ASP A 914 -23.69 48.30 -2.65
C ASP A 914 -22.65 47.21 -2.92
N ASN A 915 -21.55 47.56 -3.60
CA ASN A 915 -20.45 46.63 -3.85
C ASN A 915 -19.56 46.43 -2.61
N LEU A 916 -19.19 45.19 -2.35
CA LEU A 916 -18.25 44.78 -1.30
C LEU A 916 -16.93 44.29 -1.90
N LEU A 917 -15.81 44.82 -1.41
CA LEU A 917 -14.48 44.24 -1.66
C LEU A 917 -14.00 43.50 -0.41
N ILE A 918 -13.65 42.22 -0.58
CA ILE A 918 -13.02 41.42 0.51
C ILE A 918 -11.57 41.15 0.13
N LEU A 919 -10.64 41.74 0.90
CA LEU A 919 -9.20 41.65 0.64
C LEU A 919 -8.62 40.35 1.26
N THR A 920 -8.89 39.22 0.65
CA THR A 920 -8.45 37.88 1.12
C THR A 920 -8.31 36.87 -0.02
N GLU A 921 -7.53 35.85 0.21
CA GLU A 921 -7.46 34.65 -0.66
C GLU A 921 -8.62 33.65 -0.38
N ARG A 922 -9.45 33.89 0.64
CA ARG A 922 -10.54 33.00 1.07
C ARG A 922 -11.81 33.26 0.29
N THR A 923 -12.00 32.50 -0.76
CA THR A 923 -13.08 32.73 -1.75
C THR A 923 -14.49 32.54 -1.18
N TRP A 924 -14.67 31.69 -0.17
CA TRP A 924 -15.96 31.43 0.49
C TRP A 924 -16.56 32.69 1.14
N THR A 925 -15.73 33.69 1.45
CA THR A 925 -16.18 34.92 2.11
C THR A 925 -17.18 35.73 1.26
N TYR A 926 -17.06 35.69 -0.05
CA TYR A 926 -18.02 36.29 -0.94
C TYR A 926 -19.37 35.55 -0.98
N LEU A 927 -19.37 34.23 -0.86
CA LEU A 927 -20.61 33.44 -0.68
C LEU A 927 -21.28 33.82 0.65
N ALA A 928 -20.50 33.96 1.71
CA ALA A 928 -21.02 34.30 3.04
C ALA A 928 -21.58 35.75 3.13
N ALA A 929 -21.04 36.67 2.36
CA ALA A 929 -21.49 38.05 2.36
C ALA A 929 -22.78 38.28 1.57
N GLU A 930 -23.04 37.46 0.52
CA GLU A 930 -24.21 37.55 -0.37
C GLU A 930 -24.43 38.97 -0.95
N MET A 931 -23.35 39.72 -1.16
CA MET A 931 -23.35 41.09 -1.70
C MET A 931 -22.72 41.16 -3.10
N PRO A 932 -23.06 42.18 -3.93
CA PRO A 932 -22.39 42.44 -5.18
C PRO A 932 -20.87 42.60 -5.02
N TYR A 933 -20.12 42.00 -5.95
CA TYR A 933 -18.65 41.91 -5.87
C TYR A 933 -17.98 43.20 -6.38
N GLY A 934 -17.23 43.86 -5.54
CA GLY A 934 -16.39 44.99 -5.88
C GLY A 934 -14.95 44.62 -6.22
N THR A 935 -14.73 43.58 -7.02
CA THR A 935 -13.39 43.07 -7.33
C THR A 935 -13.27 42.49 -8.73
N TYR A 936 -12.05 42.50 -9.29
CA TYR A 936 -11.75 41.85 -10.57
C TYR A 936 -11.64 40.32 -10.47
N SER A 937 -11.51 39.77 -9.27
CA SER A 937 -11.57 38.33 -9.00
C SER A 937 -12.00 38.09 -7.55
N ALA A 938 -12.76 36.99 -7.34
CA ALA A 938 -13.07 36.50 -6.01
C ALA A 938 -11.86 35.86 -5.33
N TRP A 939 -10.81 35.53 -6.07
CA TRP A 939 -9.52 35.08 -5.57
C TRP A 939 -8.47 36.19 -5.77
N LEU A 940 -8.25 36.98 -4.74
CA LEU A 940 -7.20 37.99 -4.76
C LEU A 940 -5.88 37.34 -4.33
N SER A 941 -5.19 36.73 -5.28
CA SER A 941 -3.90 36.13 -5.05
C SER A 941 -2.83 37.18 -4.74
N GLY A 942 -2.17 36.98 -3.62
CA GLY A 942 -1.11 37.86 -3.15
C GLY A 942 -1.65 39.11 -2.48
N GLU A 943 -1.62 39.12 -1.19
CA GLU A 943 -1.86 40.27 -0.33
C GLU A 943 -0.68 41.25 -0.45
N LYS A 944 -0.57 41.94 -1.59
CA LYS A 944 0.59 42.76 -2.00
C LYS A 944 0.13 44.10 -2.56
N PRO A 945 1.00 45.15 -2.52
CA PRO A 945 0.71 46.44 -3.12
C PRO A 945 0.24 46.39 -4.58
N SER A 946 0.82 45.51 -5.38
CA SER A 946 0.44 45.32 -6.77
C SER A 946 -1.02 44.87 -6.98
N THR A 947 -1.63 44.21 -5.97
CA THR A 947 -3.06 43.85 -5.99
C THR A 947 -3.92 45.10 -5.89
N ILE A 948 -3.56 46.08 -5.06
CA ILE A 948 -4.25 47.39 -4.95
C ILE A 948 -4.13 48.18 -6.25
N ASP A 949 -2.95 48.19 -6.87
CA ASP A 949 -2.74 48.87 -8.16
C ASP A 949 -3.60 48.26 -9.26
N ARG A 950 -3.76 46.92 -9.27
CA ARG A 950 -4.62 46.20 -10.22
C ARG A 950 -6.11 46.50 -9.95
N LEU A 951 -6.54 46.58 -8.68
CA LEU A 951 -7.88 47.04 -8.32
C LEU A 951 -8.16 48.48 -8.77
N ARG A 952 -7.20 49.40 -8.63
CA ARG A 952 -7.34 50.77 -9.17
C ARG A 952 -7.54 50.78 -10.69
N SER A 953 -6.75 49.98 -11.41
CA SER A 953 -6.91 49.84 -12.86
C SER A 953 -8.27 49.25 -13.20
N TYR A 954 -8.77 48.28 -12.40
CA TYR A 954 -10.10 47.71 -12.59
C TYR A 954 -11.21 48.73 -12.39
N TYR A 955 -11.16 49.56 -11.36
CA TYR A 955 -12.18 50.59 -11.12
C TYR A 955 -12.11 51.76 -12.10
N GLN A 956 -10.96 51.99 -12.76
CA GLN A 956 -10.84 52.97 -13.85
C GLN A 956 -11.64 52.53 -15.10
N ILE A 957 -11.70 51.20 -15.36
CA ILE A 957 -12.39 50.65 -16.52
C ILE A 957 -13.85 50.32 -16.18
N ASN A 958 -14.10 49.88 -14.95
CA ASN A 958 -15.42 49.46 -14.45
C ASN A 958 -15.77 50.30 -13.20
N PRO A 959 -16.12 51.61 -13.34
CA PRO A 959 -16.42 52.54 -12.23
C PRO A 959 -17.61 52.08 -11.40
N ASP A 960 -18.57 51.41 -12.02
CA ASP A 960 -19.77 50.80 -11.40
C ASP A 960 -19.43 49.72 -10.37
N LYS A 961 -18.21 49.17 -10.40
CA LYS A 961 -17.71 48.17 -9.46
C LYS A 961 -16.91 48.74 -8.29
N THR A 962 -16.80 50.09 -8.21
CA THR A 962 -16.10 50.69 -7.06
C THR A 962 -16.79 50.30 -5.76
N PRO A 963 -16.11 49.67 -4.80
CA PRO A 963 -16.77 49.19 -3.58
C PRO A 963 -17.09 50.37 -2.64
N ARG A 964 -18.26 50.33 -2.04
CA ARG A 964 -18.59 51.18 -0.90
C ARG A 964 -18.00 50.62 0.39
N TYR A 965 -18.00 49.29 0.51
CA TYR A 965 -17.49 48.58 1.69
C TYR A 965 -16.27 47.74 1.32
N ILE A 966 -15.27 47.74 2.26
CA ILE A 966 -14.09 46.88 2.15
C ILE A 966 -13.96 46.14 3.47
N TYR A 967 -13.78 44.81 3.41
CA TYR A 967 -13.50 43.99 4.57
C TYR A 967 -12.12 43.32 4.43
N VAL A 968 -11.33 43.32 5.50
CA VAL A 968 -10.00 42.72 5.59
C VAL A 968 -9.93 41.79 6.80
N PRO A 969 -9.83 40.46 6.66
CA PRO A 969 -9.68 39.57 7.80
C PRO A 969 -8.40 39.87 8.61
N SER A 970 -8.46 39.76 9.94
CA SER A 970 -7.32 40.11 10.84
C SER A 970 -6.11 39.20 10.64
N LYS A 971 -6.29 37.95 10.21
CA LYS A 971 -5.23 36.99 9.90
C LYS A 971 -4.79 37.05 8.44
N SER A 972 -4.89 38.20 7.79
CA SER A 972 -4.39 38.43 6.44
C SER A 972 -2.87 38.66 6.45
N LYS A 973 -2.21 38.43 5.32
CA LYS A 973 -0.76 38.69 5.12
C LYS A 973 -0.48 40.17 4.78
N TRP A 974 -1.49 41.04 4.79
CA TRP A 974 -1.34 42.44 4.47
C TRP A 974 -0.48 43.17 5.52
N ASP A 975 0.40 44.05 5.07
CA ASP A 975 0.92 45.12 5.93
C ASP A 975 -0.22 46.11 6.25
N MET A 976 -0.88 45.86 7.37
CA MET A 976 -2.07 46.64 7.78
C MET A 976 -1.78 48.12 7.93
N LYS A 977 -0.57 48.54 8.37
CA LYS A 977 -0.22 49.94 8.48
C LYS A 977 -0.21 50.59 7.10
N TRP A 978 0.45 49.97 6.15
CA TRP A 978 0.49 50.43 4.76
C TRP A 978 -0.91 50.42 4.13
N LEU A 979 -1.65 49.35 4.29
CA LEU A 979 -2.98 49.16 3.69
C LEU A 979 -3.98 50.21 4.21
N MET A 980 -4.01 50.47 5.54
CA MET A 980 -4.87 51.46 6.14
C MET A 980 -4.55 52.89 5.64
N ALA A 981 -3.26 53.22 5.49
CA ALA A 981 -2.84 54.49 4.94
C ALA A 981 -3.27 54.67 3.48
N GLU A 982 -3.21 53.59 2.70
CA GLU A 982 -3.56 53.59 1.27
C GLU A 982 -5.07 53.66 1.05
N LEU A 983 -5.85 52.90 1.84
CA LEU A 983 -7.33 52.97 1.79
C LEU A 983 -7.84 54.37 2.28
N LYS A 984 -7.18 54.97 3.25
CA LYS A 984 -7.51 56.34 3.67
C LYS A 984 -7.29 57.36 2.54
N LYS A 985 -6.20 57.21 1.75
CA LYS A 985 -5.98 58.07 0.55
C LYS A 985 -7.07 57.88 -0.50
N MET A 986 -7.69 56.70 -0.55
CA MET A 986 -8.79 56.37 -1.45
C MET A 986 -10.15 56.81 -0.91
N GLY A 987 -10.22 57.47 0.26
CA GLY A 987 -11.43 58.02 0.87
C GLY A 987 -12.20 57.06 1.78
N TYR A 988 -11.56 55.95 2.23
CA TYR A 988 -12.20 54.99 3.14
C TYR A 988 -11.86 55.29 4.60
N THR A 989 -12.85 55.15 5.48
CA THR A 989 -12.68 55.18 6.94
C THR A 989 -12.80 53.79 7.52
N GLY A 990 -11.85 53.41 8.38
CA GLY A 990 -11.74 52.05 8.90
C GLY A 990 -12.23 51.89 10.34
N GLN A 991 -12.94 50.78 10.61
CA GLN A 991 -13.37 50.36 11.93
C GLN A 991 -12.91 48.92 12.19
N ARG A 992 -12.42 48.63 13.40
CA ARG A 992 -12.08 47.25 13.79
C ARG A 992 -13.35 46.46 14.09
N LYS A 993 -13.44 45.24 13.54
CA LYS A 993 -14.46 44.23 13.82
C LYS A 993 -13.87 43.10 14.67
N SER A 994 -14.66 42.06 14.95
CA SER A 994 -14.24 40.93 15.80
C SER A 994 -13.11 40.13 15.15
N ALA A 995 -13.21 39.80 13.87
CA ALA A 995 -12.26 39.01 13.12
C ALA A 995 -11.52 39.78 12.01
N GLY A 996 -11.70 41.12 11.91
CA GLY A 996 -11.10 41.87 10.83
C GLY A 996 -11.20 43.38 11.00
N TYR A 997 -11.09 44.08 9.84
CA TYR A 997 -11.25 45.50 9.70
C TYR A 997 -12.27 45.79 8.60
N ALA A 998 -13.27 46.58 8.90
CA ALA A 998 -14.24 47.08 7.94
C ALA A 998 -13.94 48.54 7.59
N PHE A 999 -14.04 48.87 6.30
CA PHE A 999 -13.85 50.19 5.80
C PHE A 999 -15.08 50.62 4.99
N GLU A 1000 -15.48 51.85 5.11
CA GLU A 1000 -16.61 52.45 4.37
C GLU A 1000 -16.16 53.74 3.68
N LYS A 1001 -16.65 53.93 2.46
CA LYS A 1001 -16.43 55.13 1.68
C LYS A 1001 -17.61 56.06 1.89
N HIS A 1002 -17.31 57.29 2.39
CA HIS A 1002 -18.30 58.33 2.61
C HIS A 1002 -18.52 59.20 1.38
#